data_c397873732423b0c1767fec1a21f12ae
#
_entry.id   c397873732423b0c1767fec1a21f12ae
#
_cell.length_a   1.000
_cell.length_b   1.000
_cell.length_c   1.000
_cell.angle_alpha   90.00
_cell.angle_beta   90.00
_cell.angle_gamma   90.00
#
_symmetry.space_group_name_H-M   'P 1'
#
loop_
_entity.id
_entity.type
_entity.pdbx_description
1 polymer ?
#
loop_
_entity_poly.entity_id
_entity_poly.type
_entity_poly.pdbx_seq_one_letter_code
_entity_poly.pdbx_strand_id
1 'polypeptide(L)'
;MRKSLRMTLVAVATLLVSAPAFAQTRHTFANPLDVVVGNERAVRGGEPVVIIFEDNYFLFVSHRRGYWYSPDFRDWTYVDAPGYPAGVVSVVEMDGKLIGCSMNNRNVYRAIDPYKGEWEKIGELSSDRYGDANMFVDDDGRLYMYFGWSQIMPFQVVELNKETFKEIGEPKPLLWSDIKNHGFEVRKPEDVIYSIFNGRRDYGPEELPWIEGPYMIKHNGKYYLQYAAIGLEFISYSHGIYVSDSPMGPFTYSEHNPLTFKTSGFQVGAGHGSTFHDKKGNLWTICMIPAQYGEGGRGSELAIYPTAVDKQGVMYSNTSLGDYPQYYPDERKVGGVDNYVDWKLLSVNKKAMVSSTFENYAPSQALDEDFKTCWVAATGDAGEFFTVDLGAVATIRAIQLNWDHIGAARAGGGMGGFGGMMGGMGGARPQQAQTEQLYQCYEVFASADNANWTKIISKPQNKMELKHDYNELENPVDARYVKVVNVATYDGAKFSIKDLRVFGTTPQMKTQKVKKFMAVRNPEDRREANVIWEPVAGADGYIVRYGIEKKKLYNSYIVYGKNELYMHSLNTAPNYYFEVEALSSGLPLYKENPRETIGLGAELQIAKRAAGGNAGYAQGAGTRYIMLKENVNEYWFDDIDAGTWTLSHSYGPVLWSGQLTDADVISTAANPKPTVTAKLTLLGEGTKTTGTLQMEVIPGRDKARIRIFVVQ
;
A
#
# COMPACT_ATOMS: atom_id res chain seq x y z
N MET A 1 30.71 -51.02 -64.96
CA MET A 1 31.30 -49.80 -64.35
C MET A 1 30.17 -48.93 -63.76
N ARG A 2 29.92 -49.00 -62.45
CA ARG A 2 28.94 -48.15 -61.74
C ARG A 2 29.73 -47.15 -60.92
N LYS A 3 29.62 -45.86 -61.24
CA LYS A 3 30.16 -44.76 -60.43
C LYS A 3 29.12 -44.37 -59.40
N SER A 4 29.46 -44.54 -58.10
CA SER A 4 28.66 -44.04 -57.01
C SER A 4 28.95 -42.56 -56.75
N LEU A 5 27.92 -41.75 -56.80
CA LEU A 5 27.98 -40.34 -56.46
C LEU A 5 27.76 -40.20 -54.91
N ARG A 6 28.77 -39.77 -54.20
CA ARG A 6 28.66 -39.42 -52.79
C ARG A 6 28.18 -37.94 -52.70
N MET A 7 26.97 -37.73 -52.21
CA MET A 7 26.49 -36.41 -51.81
C MET A 7 26.99 -36.10 -50.39
N THR A 8 27.81 -35.09 -50.30
CA THR A 8 28.23 -34.53 -49.00
C THR A 8 27.18 -33.51 -48.57
N LEU A 9 26.44 -33.83 -47.48
CA LEU A 9 25.54 -32.89 -46.84
C LEU A 9 26.41 -31.92 -46.01
N VAL A 10 26.39 -30.62 -46.37
CA VAL A 10 26.95 -29.55 -45.53
C VAL A 10 25.81 -29.04 -44.67
N ALA A 11 25.85 -29.36 -43.36
CA ALA A 11 24.96 -28.76 -42.37
C ALA A 11 25.46 -27.36 -42.08
N VAL A 12 24.70 -26.35 -42.51
CA VAL A 12 24.88 -24.97 -42.10
C VAL A 12 24.19 -24.80 -40.72
N ALA A 13 25.00 -24.80 -39.68
CA ALA A 13 24.54 -24.41 -38.34
C ALA A 13 24.36 -22.90 -38.33
N THR A 14 23.10 -22.44 -38.38
CA THR A 14 22.76 -21.07 -38.12
C THR A 14 22.90 -20.81 -36.61
N LEU A 15 24.00 -20.20 -36.19
CA LEU A 15 24.13 -19.62 -34.86
C LEU A 15 23.14 -18.45 -34.78
N LEU A 16 22.02 -18.67 -34.11
CA LEU A 16 21.20 -17.59 -33.58
C LEU A 16 22.01 -16.91 -32.46
N VAL A 17 22.75 -15.88 -32.83
CA VAL A 17 23.26 -14.92 -31.86
C VAL A 17 22.03 -14.17 -31.35
N SER A 18 21.56 -14.54 -30.16
CA SER A 18 20.63 -13.70 -29.42
C SER A 18 21.37 -12.39 -29.15
N ALA A 19 20.97 -11.32 -29.83
CA ALA A 19 21.40 -9.99 -29.49
C ALA A 19 21.04 -9.79 -27.99
N PRO A 20 21.94 -9.23 -27.17
CA PRO A 20 21.56 -8.84 -25.83
C PRO A 20 20.39 -7.89 -25.97
N ALA A 21 19.26 -8.18 -25.33
CA ALA A 21 18.21 -7.22 -25.16
C ALA A 21 18.87 -6.03 -24.45
N PHE A 22 19.05 -4.92 -25.16
CA PHE A 22 19.47 -3.68 -24.52
C PHE A 22 18.41 -3.39 -23.47
N ALA A 23 18.80 -3.42 -22.21
CA ALA A 23 17.91 -3.03 -21.12
C ALA A 23 17.44 -1.61 -21.46
N GLN A 24 16.14 -1.45 -21.64
CA GLN A 24 15.53 -0.16 -21.91
C GLN A 24 15.90 0.78 -20.76
N THR A 25 16.49 1.92 -21.05
CA THR A 25 16.84 2.90 -20.03
C THR A 25 15.53 3.50 -19.48
N ARG A 26 15.10 3.05 -18.32
CA ARG A 26 13.93 3.57 -17.63
C ARG A 26 14.33 4.83 -16.87
N HIS A 27 13.65 5.95 -17.13
CA HIS A 27 13.87 7.22 -16.43
C HIS A 27 12.89 7.45 -15.29
N THR A 28 11.75 6.76 -15.33
CA THR A 28 10.65 6.94 -14.41
C THR A 28 10.17 5.63 -13.81
N PHE A 29 9.49 5.73 -12.68
CA PHE A 29 8.78 4.65 -12.02
C PHE A 29 7.45 5.17 -11.47
N ALA A 30 6.55 4.28 -11.06
CA ALA A 30 5.38 4.59 -10.26
C ALA A 30 5.29 3.63 -9.07
N ASN A 31 4.83 4.10 -7.92
CA ASN A 31 4.54 3.22 -6.78
C ASN A 31 3.29 2.35 -7.07
N PRO A 32 3.16 1.18 -6.43
CA PRO A 32 4.13 0.52 -5.55
C PRO A 32 5.41 0.09 -6.30
N LEU A 33 6.53 0.05 -5.58
CA LEU A 33 7.80 -0.39 -6.15
C LEU A 33 7.86 -1.91 -6.26
N ASP A 34 8.03 -2.42 -7.46
CA ASP A 34 8.48 -3.79 -7.68
C ASP A 34 10.02 -3.82 -7.77
N VAL A 35 10.67 -4.09 -6.65
CA VAL A 35 12.11 -4.36 -6.64
C VAL A 35 12.31 -5.82 -7.03
N VAL A 36 12.77 -6.02 -8.25
CA VAL A 36 12.90 -7.34 -8.88
C VAL A 36 14.33 -7.84 -8.79
N VAL A 37 14.52 -9.10 -8.52
CA VAL A 37 15.82 -9.76 -8.44
C VAL A 37 15.86 -10.96 -9.35
N GLY A 38 16.41 -10.82 -10.54
CA GLY A 38 16.57 -11.93 -11.47
C GLY A 38 15.26 -12.67 -11.73
N ASN A 39 15.24 -13.98 -11.46
CA ASN A 39 14.02 -14.80 -11.53
C ASN A 39 13.31 -14.95 -10.17
N GLU A 40 13.70 -14.19 -9.15
CA GLU A 40 13.16 -14.31 -7.82
C GLU A 40 12.11 -13.24 -7.53
N ARG A 41 11.37 -13.42 -6.45
CA ARG A 41 10.20 -12.60 -6.10
C ARG A 41 10.54 -11.13 -5.99
N ALA A 42 9.61 -10.29 -6.43
CA ALA A 42 9.56 -8.89 -6.03
C ALA A 42 9.70 -8.74 -4.52
N VAL A 43 10.32 -7.65 -4.07
CA VAL A 43 10.50 -7.39 -2.64
C VAL A 43 9.13 -7.33 -1.96
N ARG A 44 8.88 -8.34 -1.16
CA ARG A 44 7.83 -8.31 -0.14
C ARG A 44 8.54 -8.19 1.20
N GLY A 45 8.46 -7.06 1.84
CA GLY A 45 9.09 -6.89 3.13
C GLY A 45 8.61 -5.60 3.79
N GLY A 46 8.67 -5.58 5.10
CA GLY A 46 8.35 -4.42 5.91
C GLY A 46 9.58 -3.64 6.31
N GLU A 47 9.35 -2.52 6.96
CA GLU A 47 10.33 -1.70 7.66
C GLU A 47 11.59 -1.42 6.83
N PRO A 48 11.44 -0.82 5.62
CA PRO A 48 12.57 -0.65 4.71
C PRO A 48 13.57 0.38 5.23
N VAL A 49 14.85 0.02 5.14
CA VAL A 49 15.97 0.91 5.41
C VAL A 49 16.85 1.01 4.16
N VAL A 50 17.12 2.22 3.70
CA VAL A 50 18.04 2.49 2.58
C VAL A 50 19.28 3.20 3.09
N ILE A 51 20.45 2.66 2.72
CA ILE A 51 21.76 3.24 3.03
C ILE A 51 22.57 3.32 1.74
N ILE A 52 23.33 4.39 1.56
CA ILE A 52 24.37 4.47 0.52
C ILE A 52 25.68 4.02 1.15
N PHE A 53 26.30 3.01 0.56
CA PHE A 53 27.60 2.50 0.95
C PHE A 53 28.45 2.22 -0.29
N GLU A 54 29.67 2.70 -0.34
CA GLU A 54 30.60 2.58 -1.49
C GLU A 54 29.92 2.93 -2.84
N ASP A 55 29.18 4.06 -2.85
CA ASP A 55 28.43 4.57 -4.01
C ASP A 55 27.30 3.65 -4.53
N ASN A 56 26.85 2.68 -3.73
CA ASN A 56 25.69 1.86 -4.03
C ASN A 56 24.58 2.06 -2.98
N TYR A 57 23.34 1.99 -3.42
CA TYR A 57 22.20 1.89 -2.53
C TYR A 57 22.08 0.46 -2.00
N PHE A 58 21.93 0.32 -0.71
CA PHE A 58 21.57 -0.94 -0.06
C PHE A 58 20.18 -0.84 0.50
N LEU A 59 19.31 -1.77 0.14
CA LEU A 59 17.93 -1.86 0.63
C LEU A 59 17.79 -3.08 1.55
N PHE A 60 17.55 -2.81 2.81
CA PHE A 60 17.26 -3.81 3.83
C PHE A 60 15.77 -3.80 4.12
N VAL A 61 15.17 -5.00 4.24
CA VAL A 61 13.77 -5.16 4.64
C VAL A 61 13.66 -6.24 5.69
N SER A 62 12.65 -6.14 6.55
CA SER A 62 12.44 -7.11 7.61
C SER A 62 12.03 -8.49 7.10
N HIS A 63 12.24 -9.51 7.94
CA HIS A 63 11.83 -10.90 7.70
C HIS A 63 12.44 -11.55 6.45
N ARG A 64 13.57 -11.03 5.95
CA ARG A 64 14.33 -11.60 4.84
C ARG A 64 15.68 -12.14 5.31
N ARG A 65 16.17 -13.14 4.60
CA ARG A 65 17.50 -13.73 4.81
C ARG A 65 18.61 -12.96 4.10
N GLY A 66 18.31 -11.87 3.45
CA GLY A 66 19.24 -11.08 2.68
C GLY A 66 18.71 -9.67 2.41
N TYR A 67 19.35 -9.00 1.50
CA TYR A 67 19.08 -7.62 1.14
C TYR A 67 19.43 -7.38 -0.34
N TRP A 68 19.24 -6.19 -0.81
CA TRP A 68 19.54 -5.80 -2.19
C TRP A 68 20.53 -4.65 -2.23
N TYR A 69 21.32 -4.59 -3.31
CA TYR A 69 22.06 -3.38 -3.64
C TYR A 69 21.80 -2.96 -5.09
N SER A 70 21.97 -1.67 -5.36
CA SER A 70 21.79 -1.05 -6.67
C SER A 70 22.73 0.13 -6.86
N PRO A 71 23.37 0.28 -8.04
CA PRO A 71 24.17 1.46 -8.34
C PRO A 71 23.32 2.70 -8.68
N ASP A 72 22.03 2.55 -9.02
CA ASP A 72 21.21 3.60 -9.63
C ASP A 72 19.75 3.59 -9.17
N PHE A 73 19.40 2.82 -8.15
CA PHE A 73 18.05 2.62 -7.62
C PHE A 73 17.04 1.99 -8.61
N ARG A 74 17.50 1.51 -9.77
CA ARG A 74 16.67 0.88 -10.82
C ARG A 74 16.92 -0.61 -10.91
N ASP A 75 18.19 -0.98 -11.04
CA ASP A 75 18.62 -2.35 -11.22
C ASP A 75 19.17 -2.89 -9.90
N TRP A 76 18.40 -3.75 -9.26
CA TRP A 76 18.70 -4.29 -7.96
C TRP A 76 19.31 -5.70 -8.05
N THR A 77 20.33 -5.95 -7.29
CA THR A 77 20.94 -7.27 -7.12
C THR A 77 20.64 -7.80 -5.72
N TYR A 78 20.02 -8.96 -5.64
CA TYR A 78 19.79 -9.63 -4.36
C TYR A 78 21.06 -10.29 -3.83
N VAL A 79 21.28 -10.17 -2.54
CA VAL A 79 22.37 -10.81 -1.81
C VAL A 79 21.78 -11.76 -0.77
N ASP A 80 21.95 -13.07 -0.97
CA ASP A 80 21.64 -14.06 0.06
C ASP A 80 22.68 -13.97 1.17
N ALA A 81 22.25 -13.70 2.38
CA ALA A 81 23.12 -13.41 3.51
C ALA A 81 22.73 -14.24 4.74
N PRO A 82 23.10 -15.51 4.81
CA PRO A 82 22.69 -16.40 5.91
C PRO A 82 23.21 -15.96 7.28
N GLY A 83 24.29 -15.19 7.33
CA GLY A 83 24.84 -14.60 8.55
C GLY A 83 24.25 -13.24 8.94
N TYR A 84 23.38 -12.69 8.11
CA TYR A 84 22.76 -11.39 8.32
C TYR A 84 21.64 -11.42 9.39
N PRO A 85 21.49 -10.37 10.20
CA PRO A 85 20.44 -10.33 11.21
C PRO A 85 19.06 -10.28 10.56
N ALA A 86 18.33 -11.39 10.57
CA ALA A 86 16.97 -11.46 10.08
C ALA A 86 15.97 -10.91 11.11
N GLY A 87 14.89 -10.28 10.63
CA GLY A 87 13.85 -9.69 11.48
C GLY A 87 13.60 -8.23 11.12
N VAL A 88 13.11 -7.44 12.04
CA VAL A 88 13.12 -5.97 11.92
C VAL A 88 14.56 -5.52 12.14
N VAL A 89 15.17 -4.96 11.12
CA VAL A 89 16.61 -4.70 11.10
C VAL A 89 16.91 -3.22 11.16
N SER A 90 18.01 -2.91 11.84
CA SER A 90 18.66 -1.62 11.79
C SER A 90 20.06 -1.79 11.27
N VAL A 91 20.42 -1.03 10.25
CA VAL A 91 21.78 -1.03 9.66
C VAL A 91 22.26 0.40 9.57
N VAL A 92 23.55 0.63 9.89
CA VAL A 92 24.24 1.90 9.76
C VAL A 92 25.60 1.70 9.12
N GLU A 93 26.14 2.75 8.52
CA GLU A 93 27.57 2.83 8.25
C GLU A 93 28.29 3.36 9.49
N MET A 94 29.35 2.68 9.93
CA MET A 94 30.21 3.10 11.01
C MET A 94 31.64 2.71 10.72
N ASP A 95 32.57 3.67 10.78
CA ASP A 95 33.99 3.49 10.53
C ASP A 95 34.28 2.77 9.18
N GLY A 96 33.53 3.12 8.11
CA GLY A 96 33.67 2.54 6.76
C GLY A 96 33.16 1.10 6.63
N LYS A 97 32.28 0.65 7.51
CA LYS A 97 31.66 -0.69 7.49
C LYS A 97 30.16 -0.61 7.74
N LEU A 98 29.40 -1.53 7.17
CA LEU A 98 28.01 -1.71 7.54
C LEU A 98 27.91 -2.52 8.83
N ILE A 99 27.21 -1.96 9.80
CA ILE A 99 26.93 -2.56 11.10
C ILE A 99 25.42 -2.76 11.23
N GLY A 100 25.00 -3.95 11.60
CA GLY A 100 23.58 -4.29 11.68
C GLY A 100 23.19 -5.04 12.94
N CYS A 101 21.97 -4.79 13.41
CA CYS A 101 21.32 -5.58 14.46
C CYS A 101 19.85 -5.82 14.08
N SER A 102 19.16 -6.67 14.86
CA SER A 102 17.73 -6.86 14.69
C SER A 102 17.04 -7.05 16.05
N MET A 103 15.73 -6.78 16.08
CA MET A 103 14.93 -6.99 17.29
C MET A 103 14.77 -8.47 17.67
N ASN A 104 15.10 -9.42 16.80
CA ASN A 104 14.91 -10.85 17.06
C ASN A 104 15.97 -11.46 17.99
N ASN A 105 17.11 -10.77 18.13
CA ASN A 105 18.18 -11.18 19.03
C ASN A 105 19.05 -9.97 19.39
N ARG A 106 19.93 -10.15 20.36
CA ARG A 106 20.84 -9.08 20.82
C ARG A 106 22.13 -8.95 20.03
N ASN A 107 22.32 -9.76 19.00
CA ASN A 107 23.60 -9.78 18.30
C ASN A 107 23.78 -8.54 17.41
N VAL A 108 24.99 -8.04 17.40
CA VAL A 108 25.45 -7.01 16.49
C VAL A 108 26.43 -7.65 15.50
N TYR A 109 26.23 -7.32 14.24
CA TYR A 109 26.97 -7.89 13.13
C TYR A 109 27.69 -6.81 12.34
N ARG A 110 28.80 -7.16 11.72
CA ARG A 110 29.56 -6.34 10.78
C ARG A 110 29.64 -7.02 9.45
N ALA A 111 29.42 -6.31 8.35
CA ALA A 111 29.67 -6.84 7.03
C ALA A 111 31.18 -6.99 6.78
N ILE A 112 31.59 -8.19 6.37
CA ILE A 112 32.94 -8.48 5.86
C ILE A 112 33.00 -8.13 4.38
N ASP A 113 32.05 -8.66 3.61
CA ASP A 113 31.81 -8.34 2.20
C ASP A 113 30.28 -8.23 1.99
N PRO A 114 29.73 -7.02 1.95
CA PRO A 114 28.30 -6.84 1.79
C PRO A 114 27.77 -7.25 0.41
N TYR A 115 28.62 -7.32 -0.61
CA TYR A 115 28.23 -7.76 -1.95
C TYR A 115 28.10 -9.29 -2.06
N LYS A 116 28.70 -10.03 -1.12
CA LYS A 116 28.60 -11.50 -1.03
C LYS A 116 27.73 -11.99 0.12
N GLY A 117 27.19 -11.09 0.93
CA GLY A 117 26.38 -11.46 2.09
C GLY A 117 27.19 -12.05 3.25
N GLU A 118 28.47 -11.71 3.34
CA GLU A 118 29.38 -12.20 4.37
C GLU A 118 29.32 -11.26 5.58
N TRP A 119 28.81 -11.77 6.71
CA TRP A 119 28.66 -11.02 7.97
C TRP A 119 29.27 -11.80 9.13
N GLU A 120 29.86 -11.09 10.07
CA GLU A 120 30.39 -11.66 11.32
C GLU A 120 29.72 -11.01 12.54
N LYS A 121 29.48 -11.81 13.56
CA LYS A 121 29.05 -11.29 14.86
C LYS A 121 30.22 -10.60 15.54
N ILE A 122 30.05 -9.34 15.95
CA ILE A 122 31.07 -8.52 16.59
C ILE A 122 30.71 -8.12 18.03
N GLY A 123 29.46 -8.29 18.47
CA GLY A 123 29.05 -7.91 19.81
C GLY A 123 27.62 -8.30 20.13
N GLU A 124 27.16 -7.82 21.28
CA GLU A 124 25.80 -7.99 21.75
C GLU A 124 25.29 -6.73 22.45
N LEU A 125 24.05 -6.34 22.13
CA LEU A 125 23.30 -5.32 22.83
C LEU A 125 23.06 -5.69 24.30
N SER A 126 22.83 -4.70 25.16
CA SER A 126 22.56 -4.94 26.59
C SER A 126 21.20 -5.61 26.83
N SER A 127 20.21 -5.31 26.00
CA SER A 127 18.83 -5.72 26.17
C SER A 127 18.25 -6.35 24.90
N ASP A 128 17.21 -7.15 25.07
CA ASP A 128 16.30 -7.62 24.02
C ASP A 128 15.05 -6.72 23.86
N ARG A 129 15.02 -5.59 24.56
CA ARG A 129 13.87 -4.66 24.62
C ARG A 129 13.85 -3.59 23.53
N TYR A 130 14.78 -3.65 22.58
CA TYR A 130 14.86 -2.67 21.48
C TYR A 130 13.88 -3.01 20.37
N GLY A 131 12.59 -2.83 20.63
CA GLY A 131 11.55 -3.00 19.61
C GLY A 131 11.63 -1.94 18.53
N ASP A 132 11.52 -2.33 17.26
CA ASP A 132 11.62 -1.47 16.07
C ASP A 132 12.83 -0.53 16.12
N ALA A 133 13.97 -1.07 16.50
CA ALA A 133 15.16 -0.29 16.80
C ALA A 133 15.76 0.35 15.56
N ASN A 134 16.24 1.59 15.73
CA ASN A 134 17.07 2.29 14.76
C ASN A 134 18.40 2.74 15.39
N MET A 135 19.49 2.22 14.91
CA MET A 135 20.82 2.75 15.20
C MET A 135 21.05 4.04 14.39
N PHE A 136 21.76 4.98 14.99
CA PHE A 136 22.16 6.21 14.32
C PHE A 136 23.59 6.58 14.76
N VAL A 137 24.46 6.81 13.78
CA VAL A 137 25.82 7.33 14.01
C VAL A 137 25.81 8.82 13.72
N ASP A 138 26.19 9.62 14.72
CA ASP A 138 26.27 11.08 14.55
C ASP A 138 27.61 11.50 13.93
N ASP A 139 27.73 12.75 13.47
CA ASP A 139 28.94 13.30 12.83
C ASP A 139 30.16 13.28 13.75
N ASP A 140 29.97 13.23 15.05
CA ASP A 140 31.04 13.11 16.05
C ASP A 140 31.46 11.66 16.34
N GLY A 141 30.86 10.69 15.62
CA GLY A 141 31.13 9.26 15.73
C GLY A 141 30.47 8.56 16.92
N ARG A 142 29.59 9.23 17.67
CA ARG A 142 28.79 8.59 18.71
C ARG A 142 27.66 7.78 18.09
N LEU A 143 27.36 6.65 18.72
CA LEU A 143 26.33 5.71 18.31
C LEU A 143 25.13 5.82 19.24
N TYR A 144 23.95 5.99 18.67
CA TYR A 144 22.68 6.06 19.40
C TYR A 144 21.74 4.94 18.97
N MET A 145 20.91 4.47 19.88
CA MET A 145 19.81 3.53 19.63
C MET A 145 18.49 4.20 19.96
N TYR A 146 17.64 4.41 18.96
CA TYR A 146 16.23 4.81 19.13
C TYR A 146 15.37 3.57 19.04
N PHE A 147 14.37 3.43 19.92
CA PHE A 147 13.54 2.25 19.95
C PHE A 147 12.20 2.50 20.63
N GLY A 148 11.25 1.63 20.36
CA GLY A 148 9.94 1.61 20.96
C GLY A 148 8.85 1.35 19.92
N TRP A 149 7.86 0.62 20.37
CA TRP A 149 6.59 0.44 19.68
C TRP A 149 5.56 0.17 20.76
N SER A 150 4.49 0.92 20.82
CA SER A 150 3.50 0.69 21.86
C SER A 150 2.31 1.63 21.81
N GLN A 151 1.28 1.22 22.50
CA GLN A 151 0.14 2.06 22.86
C GLN A 151 0.43 2.96 24.06
N ILE A 152 1.29 2.52 24.97
CA ILE A 152 1.46 3.12 26.30
C ILE A 152 2.90 3.44 26.69
N MET A 153 3.88 2.95 25.94
CA MET A 153 5.30 3.21 26.20
C MET A 153 5.82 4.32 25.27
N PRO A 154 6.69 5.21 25.76
CA PRO A 154 7.30 6.22 24.90
C PRO A 154 8.34 5.58 23.97
N PHE A 155 8.67 6.28 22.90
CA PHE A 155 9.98 6.08 22.28
C PHE A 155 11.07 6.47 23.23
N GLN A 156 12.18 5.76 23.12
CA GLN A 156 13.36 5.99 23.96
C GLN A 156 14.62 6.12 23.10
N VAL A 157 15.62 6.76 23.67
CA VAL A 157 16.96 6.80 23.09
C VAL A 157 17.98 6.47 24.17
N VAL A 158 19.05 5.78 23.77
CA VAL A 158 20.25 5.57 24.60
C VAL A 158 21.49 5.69 23.73
N GLU A 159 22.56 6.25 24.28
CA GLU A 159 23.88 6.21 23.66
C GLU A 159 24.49 4.81 23.88
N LEU A 160 25.09 4.27 22.84
CA LEU A 160 25.82 3.00 22.89
C LEU A 160 27.32 3.22 22.77
N ASN A 161 28.09 2.47 23.54
CA ASN A 161 29.52 2.36 23.31
C ASN A 161 29.75 1.66 21.94
N LYS A 162 30.41 2.31 21.01
CA LYS A 162 30.56 1.82 19.64
C LYS A 162 31.44 0.56 19.48
N GLU A 163 32.23 0.21 20.52
CA GLU A 163 33.09 -0.96 20.49
C GLU A 163 32.45 -2.17 21.19
N THR A 164 31.71 -1.93 22.26
CA THR A 164 31.10 -2.99 23.07
C THR A 164 29.61 -3.14 22.85
N PHE A 165 28.97 -2.15 22.19
CA PHE A 165 27.53 -2.02 21.97
C PHE A 165 26.68 -2.04 23.25
N LYS A 166 27.31 -1.69 24.39
CA LYS A 166 26.63 -1.54 25.67
C LYS A 166 26.14 -0.11 25.86
N GLU A 167 25.03 0.01 26.59
CA GLU A 167 24.44 1.29 26.94
C GLU A 167 25.40 2.16 27.74
N ILE A 168 25.45 3.47 27.41
CA ILE A 168 26.10 4.51 28.17
C ILE A 168 25.01 5.31 28.87
N GLY A 169 24.80 5.01 30.15
CA GLY A 169 23.69 5.57 30.93
C GLY A 169 22.36 4.82 30.74
N GLU A 170 21.31 5.44 31.24
CA GLU A 170 19.96 4.87 31.17
C GLU A 170 19.20 5.37 29.92
N PRO A 171 18.32 4.54 29.31
CA PRO A 171 17.46 4.98 28.24
C PRO A 171 16.58 6.16 28.66
N LYS A 172 16.56 7.18 27.80
CA LYS A 172 15.80 8.41 28.02
C LYS A 172 14.49 8.34 27.23
N PRO A 173 13.31 8.52 27.86
CA PRO A 173 12.05 8.66 27.15
C PRO A 173 12.03 9.94 26.30
N LEU A 174 11.53 9.86 25.08
CA LEU A 174 11.48 10.96 24.13
C LEU A 174 10.07 11.50 23.93
N LEU A 175 9.16 10.67 23.45
CA LEU A 175 7.81 11.09 23.07
C LEU A 175 6.80 9.95 23.20
N TRP A 176 5.53 10.34 23.36
CA TRP A 176 4.36 9.49 23.31
C TRP A 176 3.47 9.88 22.14
N SER A 177 2.59 8.99 21.72
CA SER A 177 1.46 9.38 20.86
C SER A 177 0.54 10.38 21.56
N ASP A 178 0.01 11.33 20.78
CA ASP A 178 -0.96 12.31 21.28
C ASP A 178 -2.22 12.34 20.38
N ILE A 179 -3.01 11.28 20.44
CA ILE A 179 -4.25 11.14 19.66
C ILE A 179 -5.29 12.23 19.96
N LYS A 180 -5.18 12.93 21.09
CA LYS A 180 -6.09 14.04 21.41
C LYS A 180 -5.85 15.24 20.51
N ASN A 181 -4.58 15.45 20.13
CA ASN A 181 -4.18 16.61 19.36
C ASN A 181 -3.79 16.27 17.91
N HIS A 182 -3.43 15.02 17.59
CA HIS A 182 -2.92 14.59 16.31
C HIS A 182 -3.88 13.62 15.62
N GLY A 183 -4.63 14.12 14.63
CA GLY A 183 -5.67 13.32 13.97
C GLY A 183 -5.11 12.10 13.21
N PHE A 184 -3.94 12.22 12.58
CA PHE A 184 -3.34 11.12 11.85
C PHE A 184 -2.83 9.96 12.75
N GLU A 185 -2.72 10.18 14.05
CA GLU A 185 -2.41 9.13 15.04
C GLU A 185 -3.65 8.37 15.53
N VAL A 186 -4.85 8.76 15.08
CA VAL A 186 -6.11 8.15 15.51
C VAL A 186 -6.47 6.98 14.60
N ARG A 187 -6.76 5.84 15.21
CA ARG A 187 -7.31 4.68 14.51
C ARG A 187 -8.76 4.91 14.18
N LYS A 188 -9.10 4.91 12.90
CA LYS A 188 -10.48 5.01 12.44
C LYS A 188 -10.96 3.65 11.91
N PRO A 189 -12.11 3.15 12.38
CA PRO A 189 -12.65 1.87 11.92
C PRO A 189 -12.85 1.81 10.40
N GLU A 190 -13.24 2.91 9.78
CA GLU A 190 -13.43 3.03 8.34
C GLU A 190 -12.13 2.89 7.53
N ASP A 191 -10.99 3.13 8.16
CA ASP A 191 -9.68 3.02 7.52
C ASP A 191 -9.10 1.60 7.52
N VAL A 192 -9.74 0.66 8.18
CA VAL A 192 -9.26 -0.72 8.26
C VAL A 192 -9.33 -1.41 6.90
N ILE A 193 -8.18 -1.85 6.39
CA ILE A 193 -8.05 -2.49 5.09
C ILE A 193 -8.35 -3.98 5.18
N TYR A 194 -7.75 -4.63 6.18
CA TYR A 194 -7.76 -6.07 6.26
C TYR A 194 -8.81 -6.57 7.24
N SER A 195 -9.64 -7.47 6.79
CA SER A 195 -10.40 -8.34 7.69
C SER A 195 -9.52 -9.46 8.29
N ILE A 196 -8.19 -9.29 8.28
CA ILE A 196 -7.18 -10.30 8.58
C ILE A 196 -7.38 -10.97 9.91
N PHE A 197 -7.98 -10.26 10.82
CA PHE A 197 -8.16 -10.78 12.15
C PHE A 197 -9.52 -11.48 12.29
N ASN A 198 -10.01 -12.13 11.23
CA ASN A 198 -11.21 -12.99 11.27
C ASN A 198 -12.38 -12.34 12.03
N GLY A 199 -12.79 -11.16 11.57
CA GLY A 199 -13.82 -10.38 12.24
C GLY A 199 -13.34 -9.51 13.39
N ARG A 200 -12.05 -9.50 13.71
CA ARG A 200 -11.47 -8.51 14.60
C ARG A 200 -11.21 -7.20 13.85
N ARG A 201 -12.24 -6.42 13.69
CA ARG A 201 -12.13 -4.97 13.44
C ARG A 201 -12.13 -4.16 14.71
N ASP A 202 -12.13 -4.84 15.84
CA ASP A 202 -11.98 -4.22 17.16
C ASP A 202 -10.47 -4.12 17.46
N TYR A 203 -9.85 -3.14 16.84
CA TYR A 203 -8.48 -2.74 17.18
C TYR A 203 -8.43 -1.95 18.50
N GLY A 204 -9.43 -2.14 19.33
CA GLY A 204 -9.66 -1.35 20.50
C GLY A 204 -10.38 -0.03 20.16
N PRO A 205 -10.75 0.74 21.18
CA PRO A 205 -11.37 2.03 20.99
C PRO A 205 -10.42 2.99 20.25
N GLU A 206 -10.99 3.97 19.57
CA GLU A 206 -10.25 5.06 18.89
C GLU A 206 -9.23 5.77 19.81
N GLU A 207 -9.45 5.67 21.11
CA GLU A 207 -8.57 6.27 22.13
C GLU A 207 -7.28 5.47 22.37
N LEU A 208 -7.11 4.27 21.80
CA LEU A 208 -5.88 3.52 21.93
C LEU A 208 -4.88 3.92 20.85
N PRO A 209 -3.82 4.66 21.23
CA PRO A 209 -2.78 5.06 20.29
C PRO A 209 -1.93 3.87 19.85
N TRP A 210 -1.24 4.04 18.73
CA TRP A 210 -0.14 3.16 18.36
C TRP A 210 0.90 3.95 17.61
N ILE A 211 2.12 3.90 18.07
CA ILE A 211 3.29 4.43 17.36
C ILE A 211 4.37 3.35 17.31
N GLU A 212 5.14 3.34 16.23
CA GLU A 212 6.19 2.34 15.98
C GLU A 212 7.28 2.91 15.06
N GLY A 213 8.39 2.17 14.89
CA GLY A 213 9.39 2.44 13.88
C GLY A 213 10.09 3.80 13.97
N PRO A 214 10.71 4.16 15.11
CA PRO A 214 11.50 5.38 15.18
C PRO A 214 12.68 5.30 14.22
N TYR A 215 12.87 6.33 13.37
CA TYR A 215 14.02 6.45 12.48
C TYR A 215 14.61 7.85 12.57
N MET A 216 15.93 7.92 12.77
CA MET A 216 16.62 9.20 12.91
C MET A 216 17.34 9.57 11.61
N ILE A 217 17.12 10.80 11.17
CA ILE A 217 17.93 11.43 10.12
C ILE A 217 18.42 12.81 10.58
N LYS A 218 19.68 13.10 10.27
CA LYS A 218 20.26 14.43 10.45
C LYS A 218 20.32 15.17 9.13
N HIS A 219 19.80 16.40 9.11
CA HIS A 219 19.84 17.25 7.92
C HIS A 219 20.08 18.70 8.33
N ASN A 220 21.12 19.34 7.75
CA ASN A 220 21.53 20.71 8.04
C ASN A 220 21.68 21.01 9.54
N GLY A 221 22.26 20.07 10.29
CA GLY A 221 22.55 20.21 11.72
C GLY A 221 21.33 20.01 12.64
N LYS A 222 20.15 19.71 12.10
CA LYS A 222 18.94 19.35 12.86
C LYS A 222 18.73 17.84 12.81
N TYR A 223 18.12 17.31 13.88
CA TYR A 223 17.77 15.92 14.05
C TYR A 223 16.26 15.76 13.86
N TYR A 224 15.87 14.91 12.90
CA TYR A 224 14.48 14.62 12.57
C TYR A 224 14.18 13.18 12.98
N LEU A 225 13.38 13.01 14.04
CA LEU A 225 12.91 11.71 14.48
C LEU A 225 11.59 11.40 13.76
N GLN A 226 11.68 10.57 12.75
CA GLN A 226 10.55 10.02 12.01
C GLN A 226 9.94 8.87 12.81
N TYR A 227 8.62 8.71 12.77
CA TYR A 227 7.93 7.58 13.38
C TYR A 227 6.68 7.24 12.58
N ALA A 228 6.24 5.98 12.68
CA ALA A 228 5.01 5.53 12.09
C ALA A 228 3.85 5.56 13.09
N ALA A 229 2.66 5.80 12.59
CA ALA A 229 1.43 5.84 13.38
C ALA A 229 0.36 4.91 12.81
N ILE A 230 -0.36 4.30 13.71
CA ILE A 230 -1.54 3.45 13.66
C ILE A 230 -1.40 2.04 13.10
N GLY A 231 -0.47 1.74 12.24
CA GLY A 231 -0.17 0.39 11.78
C GLY A 231 -0.61 0.08 10.34
N LEU A 232 0.01 -0.95 9.77
CA LEU A 232 -0.11 -1.36 8.37
C LEU A 232 -1.53 -1.77 7.94
N GLU A 233 -2.37 -2.15 8.89
CA GLU A 233 -3.75 -2.58 8.64
C GLU A 233 -4.72 -1.45 8.32
N PHE A 234 -4.26 -0.19 8.34
CA PHE A 234 -5.07 0.99 8.06
C PHE A 234 -4.63 1.69 6.77
N ILE A 235 -5.56 2.21 5.98
CA ILE A 235 -5.26 3.06 4.83
C ILE A 235 -4.56 4.36 5.26
N SER A 236 -4.77 4.79 6.50
CA SER A 236 -4.17 5.98 7.12
C SER A 236 -2.82 5.70 7.80
N TYR A 237 -2.20 4.55 7.54
CA TYR A 237 -0.83 4.29 7.98
C TYR A 237 0.12 5.37 7.46
N SER A 238 0.90 5.98 8.34
CA SER A 238 1.55 7.27 8.07
C SER A 238 2.85 7.45 8.83
N HIS A 239 3.59 8.51 8.49
CA HIS A 239 4.71 9.00 9.31
C HIS A 239 4.43 10.39 9.90
N GLY A 240 4.91 10.59 11.12
CA GLY A 240 5.09 11.89 11.74
C GLY A 240 6.56 12.22 11.97
N ILE A 241 6.84 13.46 12.28
CA ILE A 241 8.18 14.01 12.54
C ILE A 241 8.20 14.81 13.84
N TYR A 242 9.24 14.57 14.63
CA TYR A 242 9.68 15.46 15.70
C TYR A 242 11.07 15.99 15.35
N VAL A 243 11.40 17.21 15.78
CA VAL A 243 12.66 17.90 15.45
C VAL A 243 13.40 18.30 16.72
N SER A 244 14.72 18.18 16.71
CA SER A 244 15.60 18.59 17.80
C SER A 244 16.93 19.19 17.30
N ASP A 245 17.61 19.91 18.18
CA ASP A 245 19.00 20.35 18.01
C ASP A 245 20.04 19.35 18.57
N SER A 246 19.56 18.24 19.17
CA SER A 246 20.39 17.22 19.80
C SER A 246 19.84 15.83 19.51
N PRO A 247 20.70 14.80 19.32
CA PRO A 247 20.26 13.43 19.12
C PRO A 247 19.50 12.87 20.33
N MET A 248 19.76 13.40 21.52
CA MET A 248 19.10 12.99 22.76
C MET A 248 17.89 13.87 23.12
N GLY A 249 17.44 14.75 22.20
CA GLY A 249 16.35 15.69 22.44
C GLY A 249 16.73 16.86 23.39
N PRO A 250 15.76 17.70 23.82
CA PRO A 250 14.31 17.48 23.67
C PRO A 250 13.84 17.60 22.24
N PHE A 251 12.85 16.81 21.86
CA PHE A 251 12.23 16.83 20.54
C PHE A 251 10.93 17.64 20.58
N THR A 252 10.71 18.43 19.52
CA THR A 252 9.52 19.23 19.33
C THR A 252 8.69 18.66 18.18
N TYR A 253 7.41 18.49 18.39
CA TYR A 253 6.46 18.04 17.36
C TYR A 253 6.42 19.04 16.18
N SER A 254 6.42 18.52 14.95
CA SER A 254 6.20 19.36 13.77
C SER A 254 4.70 19.56 13.56
N GLU A 255 4.24 20.80 13.71
CA GLU A 255 2.82 21.13 13.47
C GLU A 255 2.39 20.95 12.01
N HIS A 256 3.34 20.74 11.08
CA HIS A 256 3.10 20.41 9.69
C HIS A 256 2.87 18.92 9.43
N ASN A 257 2.94 18.08 10.47
CA ASN A 257 2.60 16.65 10.34
C ASN A 257 1.20 16.42 9.79
N PRO A 258 0.96 15.26 9.13
CA PRO A 258 1.89 14.13 8.93
C PRO A 258 2.96 14.40 7.85
N LEU A 259 4.10 13.69 7.91
CA LEU A 259 5.14 13.71 6.87
C LEU A 259 4.66 12.99 5.62
N THR A 260 4.18 11.76 5.79
CA THR A 260 3.56 10.96 4.73
C THR A 260 2.17 10.52 5.16
N PHE A 261 1.19 10.71 4.30
CA PHE A 261 -0.20 10.34 4.56
C PHE A 261 -0.93 10.17 3.23
N LYS A 262 -1.40 8.96 2.93
CA LYS A 262 -2.07 8.68 1.67
C LYS A 262 -3.21 7.69 1.88
N THR A 263 -4.45 8.18 1.83
CA THR A 263 -5.66 7.38 2.08
C THR A 263 -6.56 7.24 0.86
N SER A 264 -6.08 7.70 -0.30
CA SER A 264 -6.86 7.72 -1.53
C SER A 264 -5.97 7.58 -2.78
N GLY A 265 -6.56 7.22 -3.91
CA GLY A 265 -5.89 6.82 -5.11
C GLY A 265 -5.62 5.32 -5.12
N PHE A 266 -4.95 4.83 -6.15
CA PHE A 266 -4.69 3.40 -6.31
C PHE A 266 -3.84 2.82 -5.16
N GLN A 267 -2.80 3.53 -4.72
CA GLN A 267 -1.97 3.12 -3.59
C GLN A 267 -2.39 3.87 -2.33
N VAL A 268 -2.47 3.18 -1.21
CA VAL A 268 -2.83 3.73 0.10
C VAL A 268 -1.83 3.31 1.18
N GLY A 269 -1.80 4.05 2.28
CA GLY A 269 -0.87 3.87 3.38
C GLY A 269 0.54 4.36 3.03
N ALA A 270 1.29 4.80 4.00
CA ALA A 270 2.68 5.26 3.82
C ALA A 270 3.39 5.36 5.17
N GLY A 271 3.64 4.24 5.85
CA GLY A 271 4.24 4.21 7.19
C GLY A 271 5.47 3.31 7.30
N HIS A 272 6.09 3.31 8.44
CA HIS A 272 7.27 2.56 8.87
C HIS A 272 8.32 2.35 7.78
N GLY A 273 9.35 3.14 7.83
CA GLY A 273 10.45 3.10 6.88
C GLY A 273 11.53 4.13 7.21
N SER A 274 12.28 4.56 6.23
CA SER A 274 13.42 5.44 6.42
C SER A 274 13.42 6.61 5.46
N THR A 275 14.03 7.72 5.87
CA THR A 275 14.33 8.85 4.99
C THR A 275 15.83 8.87 4.71
N PHE A 276 16.20 9.00 3.43
CA PHE A 276 17.58 8.94 2.98
C PHE A 276 17.88 10.03 1.94
N HIS A 277 19.16 10.37 1.78
CA HIS A 277 19.62 11.22 0.67
C HIS A 277 19.96 10.34 -0.53
N ASP A 278 19.57 10.76 -1.73
CA ASP A 278 20.15 10.20 -2.95
C ASP A 278 21.56 10.80 -3.20
N LYS A 279 22.27 10.30 -4.20
CA LYS A 279 23.64 10.75 -4.52
C LYS A 279 23.70 12.19 -5.03
N LYS A 280 22.58 12.78 -5.46
CA LYS A 280 22.44 14.20 -5.79
C LYS A 280 22.03 15.05 -4.59
N GLY A 281 21.82 14.43 -3.43
CA GLY A 281 21.41 15.07 -2.18
C GLY A 281 19.94 15.50 -2.15
N ASN A 282 19.07 14.85 -2.93
CA ASN A 282 17.64 14.96 -2.71
C ASN A 282 17.25 14.01 -1.56
N LEU A 283 16.22 14.38 -0.80
CA LEU A 283 15.66 13.51 0.23
C LEU A 283 14.53 12.67 -0.34
N TRP A 284 14.47 11.42 0.10
CA TRP A 284 13.45 10.46 -0.21
C TRP A 284 12.99 9.74 1.05
N THR A 285 11.69 9.54 1.20
CA THR A 285 11.15 8.67 2.25
C THR A 285 10.67 7.38 1.60
N ILE A 286 11.33 6.26 1.92
CA ILE A 286 10.83 4.93 1.60
C ILE A 286 9.98 4.43 2.76
N CYS A 287 8.88 3.79 2.45
CA CYS A 287 7.97 3.28 3.47
C CYS A 287 7.31 1.98 3.05
N MET A 288 6.80 1.30 4.04
CA MET A 288 5.92 0.18 3.91
C MET A 288 4.50 0.65 3.62
N ILE A 289 3.87 0.02 2.65
CA ILE A 289 2.47 0.22 2.33
C ILE A 289 1.73 -1.13 2.41
N PRO A 290 0.40 -1.12 2.66
CA PRO A 290 -0.40 -2.34 2.63
C PRO A 290 -0.31 -3.04 1.29
N ALA A 291 -0.04 -4.34 1.31
CA ALA A 291 -0.07 -5.14 0.09
C ALA A 291 -1.51 -5.32 -0.41
N GLN A 292 -1.66 -5.20 -1.71
CA GLN A 292 -2.96 -5.26 -2.38
C GLN A 292 -3.27 -6.71 -2.80
N TYR A 293 -3.69 -7.55 -1.86
CA TYR A 293 -4.09 -8.94 -2.14
C TYR A 293 -5.60 -9.10 -2.21
N GLY A 294 -6.10 -9.78 -3.24
CA GLY A 294 -7.52 -10.00 -3.49
C GLY A 294 -8.24 -10.88 -2.47
N GLU A 295 -7.56 -11.76 -1.77
CA GLU A 295 -8.16 -12.66 -0.79
C GLU A 295 -7.36 -12.71 0.51
N GLY A 296 -7.60 -11.75 1.40
CA GLY A 296 -7.33 -11.87 2.84
C GLY A 296 -5.89 -12.11 3.28
N GLY A 297 -4.90 -11.85 2.44
CA GLY A 297 -3.49 -12.00 2.80
C GLY A 297 -2.89 -10.72 3.38
N ARG A 298 -2.31 -10.79 4.58
CA ARG A 298 -1.47 -9.72 5.10
C ARG A 298 -0.14 -9.70 4.37
N GLY A 299 0.27 -8.54 3.94
CA GLY A 299 1.59 -8.32 3.37
C GLY A 299 1.88 -6.83 3.30
N SER A 300 3.11 -6.51 3.02
CA SER A 300 3.55 -5.14 2.76
C SER A 300 4.26 -5.08 1.41
N GLU A 301 4.16 -3.94 0.80
CA GLU A 301 4.87 -3.54 -0.40
C GLU A 301 5.64 -2.25 -0.08
N LEU A 302 6.43 -1.78 -1.02
CA LEU A 302 7.27 -0.61 -0.83
C LEU A 302 6.78 0.56 -1.67
N ALA A 303 6.90 1.75 -1.12
CA ALA A 303 6.74 3.00 -1.85
C ALA A 303 7.81 4.00 -1.47
N ILE A 304 8.21 4.86 -2.40
CA ILE A 304 9.08 6.00 -2.09
C ILE A 304 8.42 7.30 -2.51
N TYR A 305 8.68 8.33 -1.72
CA TYR A 305 8.15 9.67 -1.96
C TYR A 305 9.25 10.71 -1.90
N PRO A 306 9.25 11.69 -2.83
CA PRO A 306 10.15 12.81 -2.71
C PRO A 306 9.86 13.58 -1.43
N THR A 307 10.92 13.86 -0.69
CA THR A 307 10.88 14.54 0.60
C THR A 307 11.80 15.75 0.56
N ALA A 308 11.51 16.79 1.30
CA ALA A 308 12.33 17.98 1.37
C ALA A 308 12.25 18.63 2.75
N VAL A 309 13.23 19.49 3.03
CA VAL A 309 13.22 20.37 4.19
C VAL A 309 13.22 21.82 3.70
N ASP A 310 12.24 22.60 4.15
CA ASP A 310 12.16 24.00 3.78
C ASP A 310 13.20 24.88 4.54
N LYS A 311 13.25 26.15 4.17
CA LYS A 311 14.22 27.11 4.77
C LYS A 311 14.00 27.35 6.27
N GLN A 312 12.84 27.00 6.81
CA GLN A 312 12.51 27.08 8.24
C GLN A 312 12.76 25.77 8.97
N GLY A 313 13.26 24.74 8.27
CA GLY A 313 13.53 23.43 8.85
C GLY A 313 12.30 22.51 8.92
N VAL A 314 11.23 22.81 8.20
CA VAL A 314 10.07 21.92 8.12
C VAL A 314 10.33 20.82 7.11
N MET A 315 10.32 19.56 7.56
CA MET A 315 10.38 18.41 6.67
C MET A 315 8.97 18.08 6.17
N TYR A 316 8.85 17.85 4.88
CA TYR A 316 7.57 17.56 4.23
C TYR A 316 7.74 16.66 3.00
N SER A 317 6.67 16.00 2.57
CA SER A 317 6.65 15.10 1.42
C SER A 317 5.40 15.32 0.58
N ASN A 318 5.42 14.90 -0.68
CA ASN A 318 4.23 14.91 -1.53
C ASN A 318 3.78 13.48 -1.81
N THR A 319 2.70 13.06 -1.17
CA THR A 319 2.15 11.70 -1.29
C THR A 319 0.95 11.58 -2.22
N SER A 320 0.25 12.68 -2.56
CA SER A 320 -0.98 12.63 -3.39
C SER A 320 -0.74 12.02 -4.77
N LEU A 321 0.38 12.37 -5.40
CA LEU A 321 0.80 11.81 -6.69
C LEU A 321 1.80 10.65 -6.55
N GLY A 322 1.92 10.05 -5.37
CA GLY A 322 2.89 8.99 -5.10
C GLY A 322 2.78 7.78 -6.00
N ASP A 323 1.59 7.48 -6.49
CA ASP A 323 1.30 6.42 -7.45
C ASP A 323 1.32 6.89 -8.93
N TYR A 324 1.75 8.12 -9.21
CA TYR A 324 1.99 8.65 -10.55
C TYR A 324 3.45 8.49 -10.96
N PRO A 325 3.76 8.49 -12.27
CA PRO A 325 5.13 8.42 -12.75
C PRO A 325 6.00 9.56 -12.22
N GLN A 326 7.15 9.21 -11.70
CA GLN A 326 8.15 10.12 -11.16
C GLN A 326 9.54 9.66 -11.55
N TYR A 327 10.50 10.59 -11.56
CA TYR A 327 11.88 10.27 -11.88
C TYR A 327 12.52 9.45 -10.77
N TYR A 328 13.39 8.52 -11.13
CA TYR A 328 14.18 7.75 -10.16
C TYR A 328 15.08 8.68 -9.30
N PRO A 329 15.46 8.24 -8.09
CA PRO A 329 16.59 8.83 -7.38
C PRO A 329 17.80 9.00 -8.33
N ASP A 330 18.61 10.04 -8.14
CA ASP A 330 19.73 10.42 -8.97
C ASP A 330 19.41 10.89 -10.41
N GLU A 331 18.20 10.77 -10.88
CA GLU A 331 17.89 11.19 -12.26
C GLU A 331 18.06 12.71 -12.42
N ARG A 332 17.60 13.47 -11.46
CA ARG A 332 17.76 14.93 -11.46
C ARG A 332 17.92 15.52 -10.06
N LYS A 333 18.53 16.72 -9.96
CA LYS A 333 18.48 17.51 -8.73
C LYS A 333 17.12 18.17 -8.61
N VAL A 334 16.43 17.94 -7.49
CA VAL A 334 15.12 18.49 -7.20
C VAL A 334 15.20 19.54 -6.10
N GLY A 335 14.59 20.69 -6.30
CA GLY A 335 14.58 21.77 -5.32
C GLY A 335 13.42 21.70 -4.30
N GLY A 336 12.85 20.53 -4.08
CA GLY A 336 11.68 20.29 -3.22
C GLY A 336 11.11 18.90 -3.46
N VAL A 337 9.79 18.77 -3.42
CA VAL A 337 9.08 17.48 -3.58
C VAL A 337 8.42 17.31 -4.94
N ASP A 338 8.68 18.21 -5.89
CA ASP A 338 8.11 18.14 -7.23
C ASP A 338 9.02 17.33 -8.16
N ASN A 339 8.92 16.02 -8.05
CA ASN A 339 9.70 15.05 -8.83
C ASN A 339 8.86 14.28 -9.86
N TYR A 340 7.59 14.59 -10.00
CA TYR A 340 6.67 13.93 -10.91
C TYR A 340 6.85 14.41 -12.36
N VAL A 341 6.58 13.52 -13.31
CA VAL A 341 6.46 13.89 -14.70
C VAL A 341 5.07 14.45 -14.99
N ASP A 342 4.97 15.39 -15.96
CA ASP A 342 3.67 16.00 -16.28
C ASP A 342 2.83 15.10 -17.21
N TRP A 343 2.71 13.82 -16.89
CA TRP A 343 1.80 12.89 -17.53
C TRP A 343 0.54 12.76 -16.71
N LYS A 344 -0.60 12.65 -17.38
CA LYS A 344 -1.89 12.43 -16.72
C LYS A 344 -2.28 10.96 -16.78
N LEU A 345 -3.05 10.51 -15.83
CA LEU A 345 -3.71 9.22 -15.88
C LEU A 345 -4.86 9.32 -16.88
N LEU A 346 -4.73 8.56 -17.97
CA LEU A 346 -5.65 8.62 -19.12
C LEU A 346 -6.78 7.59 -19.02
N SER A 347 -6.58 6.52 -18.24
CA SER A 347 -7.49 5.37 -18.19
C SER A 347 -8.58 5.47 -17.12
N VAL A 348 -8.46 6.38 -16.14
CA VAL A 348 -9.41 6.45 -15.03
C VAL A 348 -10.84 6.72 -15.49
N ASN A 349 -11.78 5.92 -15.01
CA ASN A 349 -13.19 6.01 -15.35
C ASN A 349 -13.49 6.01 -16.85
N LYS A 350 -12.71 5.24 -17.65
CA LYS A 350 -12.93 5.06 -19.10
C LYS A 350 -13.74 3.80 -19.40
N LYS A 351 -14.21 3.70 -20.64
CA LYS A 351 -14.95 2.53 -21.10
C LYS A 351 -14.02 1.35 -21.28
N ALA A 352 -14.41 0.19 -20.75
CA ALA A 352 -13.72 -1.07 -20.99
C ALA A 352 -14.50 -1.98 -21.94
N MET A 353 -13.79 -2.82 -22.69
CA MET A 353 -14.28 -3.95 -23.49
C MET A 353 -13.42 -5.15 -23.13
N VAL A 354 -14.06 -6.27 -22.81
CA VAL A 354 -13.37 -7.48 -22.31
C VAL A 354 -13.81 -8.73 -23.06
N SER A 355 -12.99 -9.77 -23.02
CA SER A 355 -13.33 -11.09 -23.56
C SER A 355 -14.44 -11.76 -22.77
N SER A 356 -14.37 -11.69 -21.47
CA SER A 356 -15.31 -12.33 -20.52
C SER A 356 -15.27 -11.61 -19.17
N THR A 357 -16.18 -11.97 -18.26
CA THR A 357 -16.18 -11.47 -16.88
C THR A 357 -16.61 -12.61 -15.95
N PHE A 358 -15.84 -12.81 -14.88
CA PHE A 358 -16.17 -13.74 -13.82
C PHE A 358 -17.04 -13.06 -12.77
N GLU A 359 -18.21 -13.61 -12.53
CA GLU A 359 -19.17 -13.11 -11.50
C GLU A 359 -19.37 -11.59 -11.51
N ASN A 360 -19.11 -10.95 -10.39
CA ASN A 360 -19.33 -9.51 -10.17
C ASN A 360 -18.06 -8.66 -10.31
N TYR A 361 -16.96 -9.22 -10.84
CA TYR A 361 -15.71 -8.50 -11.05
C TYR A 361 -15.78 -7.66 -12.33
N ALA A 362 -16.51 -6.55 -12.25
CA ALA A 362 -16.86 -5.72 -13.41
C ALA A 362 -15.63 -5.07 -14.08
N PRO A 363 -15.63 -4.88 -15.41
CA PRO A 363 -14.51 -4.24 -16.11
C PRO A 363 -14.18 -2.83 -15.63
N SER A 364 -15.15 -2.06 -15.15
CA SER A 364 -14.93 -0.74 -14.58
C SER A 364 -14.07 -0.74 -13.33
N GLN A 365 -14.01 -1.86 -12.63
CA GLN A 365 -13.22 -2.04 -11.41
C GLN A 365 -11.71 -2.12 -11.65
N ALA A 366 -11.26 -2.27 -12.89
CA ALA A 366 -9.86 -2.17 -13.25
C ALA A 366 -9.48 -0.76 -13.78
N LEU A 367 -10.35 0.25 -13.61
CA LEU A 367 -10.15 1.62 -14.08
C LEU A 367 -10.65 2.67 -13.07
N ASP A 368 -10.86 2.30 -11.80
CA ASP A 368 -11.51 3.16 -10.79
C ASP A 368 -10.57 3.72 -9.72
N GLU A 369 -9.28 3.38 -9.81
CA GLU A 369 -8.25 3.81 -8.85
C GLU A 369 -8.56 3.36 -7.39
N ASP A 370 -9.31 2.27 -7.23
CA ASP A 370 -9.57 1.67 -5.94
C ASP A 370 -8.76 0.38 -5.78
N PHE A 371 -7.81 0.36 -4.88
CA PHE A 371 -6.97 -0.82 -4.62
C PHE A 371 -7.74 -2.05 -4.11
N LYS A 372 -9.01 -1.90 -3.71
CA LYS A 372 -9.87 -2.98 -3.20
C LYS A 372 -10.59 -3.74 -4.31
N THR A 373 -10.68 -3.18 -5.50
CA THR A 373 -11.44 -3.71 -6.62
C THR A 373 -10.53 -4.32 -7.69
N CYS A 374 -11.09 -5.15 -8.56
CA CYS A 374 -10.41 -5.71 -9.72
C CYS A 374 -11.43 -6.22 -10.75
N TRP A 375 -11.02 -6.28 -12.01
CA TRP A 375 -11.70 -7.09 -13.01
C TRP A 375 -11.08 -8.48 -13.10
N VAL A 376 -11.93 -9.49 -13.33
CA VAL A 376 -11.53 -10.89 -13.47
C VAL A 376 -12.20 -11.50 -14.69
N ALA A 377 -11.44 -12.12 -15.59
CA ALA A 377 -11.96 -12.90 -16.69
C ALA A 377 -12.58 -14.21 -16.21
N ALA A 378 -13.45 -14.81 -17.02
CA ALA A 378 -14.06 -16.10 -16.68
C ALA A 378 -13.01 -17.20 -16.51
N THR A 379 -11.92 -17.14 -17.26
CA THR A 379 -10.82 -18.13 -17.25
C THR A 379 -9.43 -17.47 -17.15
N GLY A 380 -8.41 -18.32 -17.02
CA GLY A 380 -7.00 -17.93 -17.17
C GLY A 380 -6.43 -18.29 -18.55
N ASP A 381 -7.26 -18.64 -19.52
CA ASP A 381 -6.84 -19.14 -20.82
C ASP A 381 -6.13 -18.06 -21.65
N ALA A 382 -5.24 -18.49 -22.51
CA ALA A 382 -4.61 -17.60 -23.48
C ALA A 382 -5.65 -16.98 -24.41
N GLY A 383 -5.52 -15.68 -24.65
CA GLY A 383 -6.46 -14.92 -25.49
C GLY A 383 -7.56 -14.17 -24.72
N GLU A 384 -7.73 -14.40 -23.41
CA GLU A 384 -8.53 -13.49 -22.58
C GLU A 384 -7.93 -12.07 -22.70
N PHE A 385 -8.77 -11.04 -22.78
CA PHE A 385 -8.28 -9.68 -22.98
C PHE A 385 -9.10 -8.64 -22.21
N PHE A 386 -8.42 -7.52 -21.97
CA PHE A 386 -9.00 -6.27 -21.48
C PHE A 386 -8.61 -5.13 -22.40
N THR A 387 -9.57 -4.34 -22.87
CA THR A 387 -9.34 -3.17 -23.71
C THR A 387 -9.95 -1.94 -23.05
N VAL A 388 -9.16 -0.88 -22.87
CA VAL A 388 -9.67 0.43 -22.48
C VAL A 388 -9.84 1.33 -23.71
N ASP A 389 -10.97 2.02 -23.83
CA ASP A 389 -11.22 3.09 -24.80
C ASP A 389 -11.02 4.45 -24.10
N LEU A 390 -9.95 5.13 -24.42
CA LEU A 390 -9.63 6.45 -23.88
C LEU A 390 -10.60 7.56 -24.34
N GLY A 391 -11.45 7.26 -25.33
CA GLY A 391 -12.44 8.17 -25.89
C GLY A 391 -11.93 9.07 -27.03
N ALA A 392 -10.63 9.36 -27.05
CA ALA A 392 -9.94 10.05 -28.13
C ALA A 392 -8.48 9.61 -28.19
N VAL A 393 -7.77 9.97 -29.27
CA VAL A 393 -6.33 9.70 -29.39
C VAL A 393 -5.56 10.54 -28.39
N ALA A 394 -4.64 9.88 -27.69
CA ALA A 394 -3.69 10.48 -26.74
C ALA A 394 -2.29 9.94 -27.02
N THR A 395 -1.26 10.67 -26.63
CA THR A 395 0.12 10.18 -26.67
C THR A 395 0.42 9.39 -25.40
N ILE A 396 0.45 8.06 -25.51
CA ILE A 396 0.73 7.12 -24.42
C ILE A 396 2.25 7.08 -24.18
N ARG A 397 2.67 7.19 -22.94
CA ARG A 397 4.09 7.22 -22.55
C ARG A 397 4.47 6.11 -21.59
N ALA A 398 3.57 5.69 -20.71
CA ALA A 398 3.80 4.56 -19.79
C ALA A 398 2.49 3.83 -19.50
N ILE A 399 2.63 2.55 -19.14
CA ILE A 399 1.51 1.70 -18.72
C ILE A 399 1.95 0.96 -17.46
N GLN A 400 1.14 1.04 -16.41
CA GLN A 400 1.28 0.21 -15.22
C GLN A 400 0.14 -0.82 -15.20
N LEU A 401 0.51 -2.07 -15.12
CA LEU A 401 -0.41 -3.20 -14.99
C LEU A 401 -0.33 -3.74 -13.58
N ASN A 402 -1.42 -3.63 -12.86
CA ASN A 402 -1.53 -4.11 -11.50
C ASN A 402 -2.35 -5.40 -11.52
N TRP A 403 -1.72 -6.51 -11.10
CA TRP A 403 -2.30 -7.84 -11.23
C TRP A 403 -2.96 -8.31 -9.93
N ASP A 404 -4.04 -9.05 -10.06
CA ASP A 404 -4.54 -9.94 -9.02
C ASP A 404 -4.40 -11.40 -9.47
N HIS A 405 -4.50 -12.34 -8.55
CA HIS A 405 -4.34 -13.78 -8.83
C HIS A 405 -5.51 -14.56 -8.25
N ILE A 406 -6.73 -14.12 -8.62
CA ILE A 406 -7.97 -14.76 -8.17
C ILE A 406 -8.02 -16.21 -8.66
N GLY A 407 -8.36 -17.13 -7.76
CA GLY A 407 -8.44 -18.56 -8.04
C GLY A 407 -7.12 -19.32 -8.05
N ALA A 408 -5.98 -18.65 -7.85
CA ALA A 408 -4.70 -19.33 -7.68
C ALA A 408 -4.75 -20.25 -6.45
N ALA A 409 -4.51 -21.53 -6.63
CA ALA A 409 -4.35 -22.46 -5.52
C ALA A 409 -3.06 -22.10 -4.76
N ARG A 410 -3.19 -21.46 -3.62
CA ARG A 410 -2.04 -21.26 -2.72
C ARG A 410 -1.67 -22.60 -2.12
N ALA A 411 -0.61 -23.22 -2.61
CA ALA A 411 -0.02 -24.38 -1.97
C ALA A 411 0.34 -24.03 -0.52
N GLY A 412 -0.51 -24.43 0.43
CA GLY A 412 -0.20 -24.67 1.84
C GLY A 412 0.53 -23.55 2.60
N GLY A 413 0.26 -22.30 2.34
CA GLY A 413 0.69 -21.20 3.18
C GLY A 413 -0.26 -21.05 4.37
N GLY A 414 -0.21 -21.98 5.32
CA GLY A 414 -0.84 -21.80 6.63
C GLY A 414 -0.35 -20.48 7.21
N MET A 415 -1.28 -19.63 7.64
CA MET A 415 -1.02 -18.39 8.37
C MET A 415 0.03 -18.63 9.46
N GLY A 416 1.28 -18.23 9.17
CA GLY A 416 2.26 -17.98 10.22
C GLY A 416 1.77 -16.77 11.00
N GLY A 417 0.88 -17.01 11.96
CA GLY A 417 0.33 -15.96 12.77
C GLY A 417 1.41 -15.28 13.59
N PHE A 418 1.22 -14.00 13.84
CA PHE A 418 1.89 -13.16 14.84
C PHE A 418 1.88 -13.74 16.28
N GLY A 419 1.27 -14.90 16.48
CA GLY A 419 1.28 -15.66 17.73
C GLY A 419 2.63 -16.23 18.16
N GLY A 420 3.69 -16.04 17.36
CA GLY A 420 5.05 -16.47 17.69
C GLY A 420 5.89 -15.46 18.47
N MET A 421 5.38 -14.27 18.73
CA MET A 421 6.18 -13.20 19.36
C MET A 421 6.23 -13.26 20.91
N MET A 422 5.40 -14.10 21.54
CA MET A 422 5.34 -14.22 23.02
C MET A 422 5.68 -15.61 23.57
N GLY A 423 6.19 -16.51 22.76
CA GLY A 423 6.54 -17.86 23.22
C GLY A 423 7.97 -18.21 22.81
N GLY A 424 8.91 -18.08 23.75
CA GLY A 424 10.27 -18.55 23.60
C GLY A 424 10.36 -20.06 23.42
N MET A 425 11.40 -20.45 22.72
CA MET A 425 12.14 -21.71 22.69
C MET A 425 12.28 -22.37 21.32
N GLY A 426 13.53 -22.49 20.96
CA GLY A 426 14.12 -23.02 19.77
C GLY A 426 13.51 -24.32 19.24
N GLY A 427 12.88 -24.22 18.11
CA GLY A 427 12.69 -25.30 17.18
C GLY A 427 13.06 -24.80 15.80
N ALA A 428 14.00 -25.45 15.13
CA ALA A 428 14.31 -25.19 13.72
C ALA A 428 13.01 -25.25 12.90
N ARG A 429 12.58 -24.11 12.34
CA ARG A 429 11.45 -24.08 11.41
C ARG A 429 11.83 -24.91 10.19
N PRO A 430 10.93 -25.78 9.68
CA PRO A 430 11.17 -26.44 8.40
C PRO A 430 11.49 -25.38 7.34
N GLN A 431 12.47 -25.65 6.48
CA GLN A 431 12.70 -24.85 5.28
C GLN A 431 11.35 -24.60 4.62
N GLN A 432 10.97 -23.32 4.49
CA GLN A 432 9.76 -22.96 3.74
C GLN A 432 9.90 -23.54 2.34
N ALA A 433 8.97 -24.42 1.99
CA ALA A 433 8.83 -24.84 0.61
C ALA A 433 8.85 -23.59 -0.27
N GLN A 434 9.62 -23.60 -1.34
CA GLN A 434 9.62 -22.55 -2.35
C GLN A 434 8.16 -22.38 -2.78
N THR A 435 7.51 -21.31 -2.32
CA THR A 435 6.18 -20.99 -2.78
C THR A 435 6.33 -20.55 -4.22
N GLU A 436 5.64 -21.24 -5.13
CA GLU A 436 5.67 -20.95 -6.56
C GLU A 436 5.33 -19.48 -6.81
N GLN A 437 5.99 -18.87 -7.79
CA GLN A 437 5.82 -17.45 -8.12
C GLN A 437 4.52 -17.23 -8.87
N LEU A 438 3.73 -16.23 -8.44
CA LEU A 438 2.51 -15.82 -9.11
C LEU A 438 2.88 -14.90 -10.29
N TYR A 439 3.07 -15.47 -11.47
CA TYR A 439 3.47 -14.74 -12.66
C TYR A 439 2.30 -14.44 -13.59
N GLN A 440 2.50 -13.44 -14.44
CA GLN A 440 1.61 -13.09 -15.54
C GLN A 440 2.40 -12.93 -16.84
N CYS A 441 2.07 -13.73 -17.86
CA CYS A 441 2.58 -13.58 -19.22
C CYS A 441 1.54 -12.83 -20.06
N TYR A 442 1.94 -11.75 -20.71
CA TYR A 442 0.99 -10.89 -21.44
C TYR A 442 1.62 -10.13 -22.58
N GLU A 443 0.77 -9.57 -23.40
CA GLU A 443 1.11 -8.63 -24.45
C GLU A 443 0.19 -7.43 -24.42
N VAL A 444 0.72 -6.23 -24.76
CA VAL A 444 -0.09 -5.01 -24.84
C VAL A 444 -0.05 -4.45 -26.24
N PHE A 445 -1.21 -4.09 -26.73
CA PHE A 445 -1.41 -3.52 -28.06
C PHE A 445 -2.06 -2.14 -27.95
N ALA A 446 -1.70 -1.25 -28.86
CA ALA A 446 -2.29 0.07 -29.02
C ALA A 446 -2.96 0.21 -30.39
N SER A 447 -4.05 0.96 -30.46
CA SER A 447 -4.77 1.22 -31.70
C SER A 447 -5.43 2.60 -31.69
N ALA A 448 -5.46 3.28 -32.84
CA ALA A 448 -6.22 4.52 -32.99
C ALA A 448 -7.70 4.28 -33.33
N ASP A 449 -8.03 3.15 -33.95
CA ASP A 449 -9.32 2.87 -34.58
C ASP A 449 -10.02 1.57 -34.13
N ASN A 450 -9.43 0.85 -33.18
CA ASN A 450 -9.88 -0.46 -32.68
C ASN A 450 -9.87 -1.59 -33.73
N ALA A 451 -9.22 -1.37 -34.87
CA ALA A 451 -9.11 -2.35 -35.95
C ALA A 451 -7.65 -2.70 -36.26
N ASN A 452 -6.81 -1.67 -36.36
CA ASN A 452 -5.40 -1.81 -36.67
C ASN A 452 -4.60 -1.71 -35.36
N TRP A 453 -3.97 -2.82 -34.95
CA TRP A 453 -3.30 -2.97 -33.65
C TRP A 453 -1.77 -3.05 -33.80
N THR A 454 -1.06 -2.27 -33.03
CA THR A 454 0.40 -2.32 -32.91
C THR A 454 0.76 -2.85 -31.51
N LYS A 455 1.61 -3.88 -31.47
CA LYS A 455 2.15 -4.40 -30.21
C LYS A 455 3.15 -3.40 -29.63
N ILE A 456 2.96 -2.98 -28.39
CA ILE A 456 3.79 -1.98 -27.71
C ILE A 456 4.53 -2.54 -26.50
N ILE A 457 4.03 -3.62 -25.88
CA ILE A 457 4.71 -4.37 -24.79
C ILE A 457 4.56 -5.84 -25.09
N SER A 458 5.62 -6.62 -24.84
CA SER A 458 5.63 -8.07 -25.04
C SER A 458 6.38 -8.77 -23.91
N LYS A 459 5.65 -9.48 -23.05
CA LYS A 459 6.18 -10.28 -21.95
C LYS A 459 5.60 -11.72 -21.96
N PRO A 460 5.68 -12.45 -23.10
CA PRO A 460 5.02 -13.74 -23.26
C PRO A 460 5.68 -14.88 -22.46
N GLN A 461 6.87 -14.66 -21.91
CA GLN A 461 7.63 -15.66 -21.15
C GLN A 461 7.99 -15.15 -19.74
N ASN A 462 7.28 -14.13 -19.24
CA ASN A 462 7.54 -13.61 -17.91
C ASN A 462 7.22 -14.67 -16.86
N LYS A 463 8.20 -15.02 -16.04
CA LYS A 463 8.05 -15.92 -14.90
C LYS A 463 8.34 -15.23 -13.57
N MET A 464 8.58 -13.93 -13.60
CA MET A 464 8.75 -13.12 -12.41
C MET A 464 7.39 -12.72 -11.85
N GLU A 465 7.29 -12.69 -10.54
CA GLU A 465 6.14 -12.13 -9.85
C GLU A 465 6.27 -10.60 -9.81
N LEU A 466 5.69 -9.95 -10.82
CA LEU A 466 5.57 -8.50 -10.92
C LEU A 466 4.11 -8.14 -10.65
N LYS A 467 3.82 -7.59 -9.48
CA LYS A 467 2.44 -7.22 -9.15
C LYS A 467 2.03 -5.89 -9.75
N HIS A 468 2.98 -4.96 -9.84
CA HIS A 468 2.79 -3.58 -10.25
C HIS A 468 3.69 -3.25 -11.44
N ASP A 469 3.52 -4.00 -12.51
CA ASP A 469 4.43 -3.99 -13.65
C ASP A 469 4.35 -2.66 -14.42
N TYR A 470 5.22 -1.73 -14.05
CA TYR A 470 5.35 -0.43 -14.70
C TYR A 470 6.25 -0.51 -15.94
N ASN A 471 5.71 -0.08 -17.07
CA ASN A 471 6.37 -0.10 -18.36
C ASN A 471 6.39 1.32 -18.96
N GLU A 472 7.53 2.00 -18.87
CA GLU A 472 7.79 3.23 -19.63
C GLU A 472 8.05 2.85 -21.10
N LEU A 473 7.37 3.49 -22.04
CA LEU A 473 7.55 3.21 -23.47
C LEU A 473 8.77 3.96 -24.00
N GLU A 474 9.69 3.24 -24.66
CA GLU A 474 10.84 3.84 -25.30
C GLU A 474 10.44 4.92 -26.34
N ASN A 475 9.42 4.60 -27.11
CA ASN A 475 8.81 5.52 -28.06
C ASN A 475 7.34 5.74 -27.69
N PRO A 476 6.93 6.97 -27.37
CA PRO A 476 5.53 7.29 -27.14
C PRO A 476 4.66 6.90 -28.34
N VAL A 477 3.44 6.44 -28.07
CA VAL A 477 2.51 5.95 -29.08
C VAL A 477 1.20 6.72 -29.06
N ASP A 478 0.78 7.23 -30.22
CA ASP A 478 -0.51 7.88 -30.38
C ASP A 478 -1.60 6.82 -30.58
N ALA A 479 -2.50 6.68 -29.60
CA ALA A 479 -3.58 5.71 -29.65
C ALA A 479 -4.80 6.15 -28.84
N ARG A 480 -5.96 5.61 -29.22
CA ARG A 480 -7.21 5.72 -28.47
C ARG A 480 -7.49 4.47 -27.63
N TYR A 481 -7.08 3.31 -28.10
CA TYR A 481 -7.36 2.03 -27.48
C TYR A 481 -6.08 1.38 -27.00
N VAL A 482 -6.10 0.83 -25.76
CA VAL A 482 -5.05 -0.01 -25.24
C VAL A 482 -5.65 -1.35 -24.86
N LYS A 483 -5.08 -2.44 -25.41
CA LYS A 483 -5.54 -3.82 -25.18
C LYS A 483 -4.45 -4.64 -24.52
N VAL A 484 -4.77 -5.24 -23.40
CA VAL A 484 -3.94 -6.23 -22.70
C VAL A 484 -4.47 -7.62 -23.02
N VAL A 485 -3.61 -8.50 -23.51
CA VAL A 485 -3.96 -9.88 -23.89
C VAL A 485 -3.21 -10.85 -22.99
N ASN A 486 -3.92 -11.77 -22.37
CA ASN A 486 -3.35 -12.88 -21.62
C ASN A 486 -2.63 -13.86 -22.56
N VAL A 487 -1.39 -14.18 -22.24
CA VAL A 487 -0.62 -15.26 -22.88
C VAL A 487 -0.60 -16.50 -21.99
N ALA A 488 -0.34 -16.32 -20.72
CA ALA A 488 -0.44 -17.35 -19.69
C ALA A 488 -0.47 -16.70 -18.31
N THR A 489 -1.24 -17.25 -17.41
CA THR A 489 -1.22 -16.91 -15.98
C THR A 489 -0.69 -18.07 -15.17
N TYR A 490 -0.40 -17.83 -13.90
CA TYR A 490 -0.07 -18.87 -12.93
C TYR A 490 -1.16 -19.96 -12.90
N ASP A 491 -0.74 -21.22 -12.70
CA ASP A 491 -1.64 -22.38 -12.78
C ASP A 491 -2.84 -22.25 -11.83
N GLY A 492 -4.03 -22.46 -12.38
CA GLY A 492 -5.31 -22.31 -11.67
C GLY A 492 -5.80 -20.86 -11.45
N ALA A 493 -4.98 -19.85 -11.73
CA ALA A 493 -5.42 -18.46 -11.63
C ALA A 493 -6.30 -18.06 -12.83
N LYS A 494 -7.21 -17.13 -12.58
CA LYS A 494 -7.94 -16.41 -13.64
C LYS A 494 -7.14 -15.20 -14.10
N PHE A 495 -7.32 -14.79 -15.36
CA PHE A 495 -6.74 -13.53 -15.83
C PHE A 495 -7.42 -12.37 -15.11
N SER A 496 -6.68 -11.67 -14.27
CA SER A 496 -7.23 -10.68 -13.35
C SER A 496 -6.39 -9.40 -13.36
N ILE A 497 -7.02 -8.27 -13.57
CA ILE A 497 -6.39 -6.95 -13.54
C ILE A 497 -6.99 -6.15 -12.38
N LYS A 498 -6.17 -5.81 -11.40
CA LYS A 498 -6.54 -4.95 -10.28
C LYS A 498 -6.75 -3.52 -10.75
N ASP A 499 -5.80 -3.00 -11.51
CA ASP A 499 -5.92 -1.70 -12.16
C ASP A 499 -5.03 -1.62 -13.40
N LEU A 500 -5.55 -1.04 -14.50
CA LEU A 500 -4.83 -0.73 -15.71
C LEU A 500 -4.62 0.79 -15.79
N ARG A 501 -3.42 1.24 -15.53
CA ARG A 501 -3.06 2.65 -15.47
C ARG A 501 -2.28 3.04 -16.72
N VAL A 502 -2.89 3.84 -17.59
CA VAL A 502 -2.30 4.36 -18.80
C VAL A 502 -1.92 5.81 -18.59
N PHE A 503 -0.64 6.12 -18.68
CA PHE A 503 -0.12 7.48 -18.50
C PHE A 503 0.33 8.10 -19.81
N GLY A 504 0.06 9.40 -19.96
CA GLY A 504 0.43 10.09 -21.17
C GLY A 504 0.01 11.55 -21.19
N THR A 505 -0.03 12.10 -22.41
CA THR A 505 -0.33 13.51 -22.65
C THR A 505 -1.38 13.70 -23.72
N THR A 506 -2.14 14.78 -23.63
CA THR A 506 -2.99 15.30 -24.71
C THR A 506 -2.77 16.80 -24.86
N PRO A 507 -3.07 17.39 -26.00
CA PRO A 507 -2.98 18.84 -26.18
C PRO A 507 -3.91 19.64 -25.25
N GLN A 508 -4.98 19.02 -24.74
CA GLN A 508 -6.00 19.64 -23.88
C GLN A 508 -5.82 19.36 -22.40
N MET A 509 -4.81 18.55 -22.02
CA MET A 509 -4.58 18.26 -20.60
C MET A 509 -4.28 19.53 -19.80
N LYS A 510 -4.79 19.59 -18.59
CA LYS A 510 -4.59 20.76 -17.71
C LYS A 510 -4.76 20.40 -16.25
N THR A 511 -4.17 21.23 -15.42
CA THR A 511 -4.50 21.33 -13.99
C THR A 511 -5.00 22.73 -13.74
N GLN A 512 -6.14 22.87 -13.08
CA GLN A 512 -6.73 24.21 -12.83
C GLN A 512 -7.28 24.33 -11.40
N LYS A 513 -7.11 25.50 -10.80
CA LYS A 513 -7.64 25.77 -9.46
C LYS A 513 -9.16 25.81 -9.48
N VAL A 514 -9.76 25.12 -8.52
CA VAL A 514 -11.20 25.21 -8.26
C VAL A 514 -11.46 26.46 -7.44
N LYS A 515 -12.30 27.36 -7.96
CA LYS A 515 -12.56 28.67 -7.35
C LYS A 515 -13.59 28.62 -6.23
N LYS A 516 -14.55 27.70 -6.35
CA LYS A 516 -15.66 27.57 -5.41
C LYS A 516 -15.56 26.25 -4.67
N PHE A 517 -15.09 26.32 -3.45
CA PHE A 517 -15.06 25.22 -2.49
C PHE A 517 -15.29 25.75 -1.08
N MET A 518 -15.67 24.86 -0.21
CA MET A 518 -15.87 25.12 1.22
C MET A 518 -15.17 24.03 2.01
N ALA A 519 -14.38 24.42 3.00
CA ALA A 519 -13.81 23.51 3.98
C ALA A 519 -14.43 23.81 5.35
N VAL A 520 -15.09 22.82 5.92
CA VAL A 520 -15.77 22.93 7.21
C VAL A 520 -15.13 21.98 8.19
N ARG A 521 -14.50 22.55 9.20
CA ARG A 521 -13.91 21.79 10.29
C ARG A 521 -14.99 21.32 11.25
N ASN A 522 -14.91 20.07 11.71
CA ASN A 522 -15.84 19.55 12.69
C ASN A 522 -15.68 20.34 14.03
N PRO A 523 -16.73 20.99 14.56
CA PRO A 523 -16.63 21.75 15.80
C PRO A 523 -16.48 20.85 17.05
N GLU A 524 -16.95 19.61 16.98
CA GLU A 524 -16.88 18.64 18.08
C GLU A 524 -15.57 17.88 18.09
N ASP A 525 -15.03 17.61 16.92
CA ASP A 525 -13.71 16.99 16.76
C ASP A 525 -12.85 17.78 15.76
N ARG A 526 -11.97 18.63 16.28
CA ARG A 526 -11.12 19.49 15.44
C ARG A 526 -10.04 18.72 14.65
N ARG A 527 -9.93 17.43 14.81
CA ARG A 527 -9.07 16.56 13.96
C ARG A 527 -9.70 16.28 12.62
N GLU A 528 -10.98 16.59 12.44
CA GLU A 528 -11.79 16.29 11.27
C GLU A 528 -12.22 17.52 10.48
N ALA A 529 -12.40 17.35 9.18
CA ALA A 529 -13.00 18.37 8.30
C ALA A 529 -13.66 17.72 7.09
N ASN A 530 -14.66 18.42 6.53
CA ASN A 530 -15.22 18.14 5.22
C ASN A 530 -14.84 19.25 4.25
N VAL A 531 -14.35 18.88 3.08
CA VAL A 531 -14.07 19.80 1.97
C VAL A 531 -14.99 19.44 0.81
N ILE A 532 -15.76 20.40 0.33
CA ILE A 532 -16.74 20.21 -0.74
C ILE A 532 -16.51 21.29 -1.80
N TRP A 533 -16.56 20.94 -3.07
CA TRP A 533 -16.30 21.87 -4.18
C TRP A 533 -17.29 21.71 -5.34
N GLU A 534 -17.42 22.78 -6.14
CA GLU A 534 -18.19 22.71 -7.39
C GLU A 534 -17.43 21.83 -8.41
N PRO A 535 -18.12 20.84 -9.04
CA PRO A 535 -17.51 20.01 -10.06
C PRO A 535 -16.99 20.85 -11.23
N VAL A 536 -15.80 20.51 -11.72
CA VAL A 536 -15.20 21.12 -12.90
C VAL A 536 -15.48 20.24 -14.12
N ALA A 537 -16.07 20.83 -15.14
CA ALA A 537 -16.37 20.09 -16.38
C ALA A 537 -15.08 19.50 -17.01
N GLY A 538 -15.10 18.19 -17.28
CA GLY A 538 -13.98 17.45 -17.85
C GLY A 538 -12.85 17.18 -16.86
N ALA A 539 -13.06 17.31 -15.56
CA ALA A 539 -12.10 16.85 -14.56
C ALA A 539 -12.17 15.34 -14.40
N ASP A 540 -11.02 14.67 -14.50
CA ASP A 540 -10.87 13.25 -14.21
C ASP A 540 -10.72 12.99 -12.71
N GLY A 541 -10.16 13.94 -11.97
CA GLY A 541 -9.94 13.88 -10.53
C GLY A 541 -9.56 15.24 -9.94
N TYR A 542 -9.29 15.27 -8.65
CA TYR A 542 -8.96 16.48 -7.91
C TYR A 542 -7.79 16.22 -6.95
N ILE A 543 -6.97 17.26 -6.73
CA ILE A 543 -6.01 17.30 -5.64
C ILE A 543 -6.49 18.34 -4.63
N VAL A 544 -6.66 17.92 -3.38
CA VAL A 544 -6.95 18.81 -2.26
C VAL A 544 -5.66 18.98 -1.48
N ARG A 545 -5.07 20.18 -1.54
CA ARG A 545 -3.87 20.53 -0.77
C ARG A 545 -4.27 21.25 0.50
N TYR A 546 -3.58 20.99 1.58
CA TYR A 546 -3.83 21.65 2.84
C TYR A 546 -2.56 21.83 3.68
N GLY A 547 -2.62 22.76 4.62
CA GLY A 547 -1.52 23.05 5.53
C GLY A 547 -1.85 24.19 6.48
N ILE A 548 -0.98 24.42 7.43
CA ILE A 548 -1.19 25.42 8.50
C ILE A 548 -0.75 26.84 8.11
N GLU A 549 -0.11 27.00 6.97
CA GLU A 549 0.30 28.27 6.40
C GLU A 549 -0.09 28.36 4.93
N LYS A 550 -0.59 29.54 4.45
CA LYS A 550 -1.06 29.74 3.07
C LYS A 550 -0.06 29.35 1.97
N LYS A 551 1.24 29.46 2.24
CA LYS A 551 2.30 29.15 1.27
C LYS A 551 2.97 27.82 1.52
N LYS A 552 2.49 27.05 2.48
CA LYS A 552 3.00 25.74 2.88
C LYS A 552 1.86 24.75 2.99
N LEU A 553 1.21 24.46 1.86
CA LEU A 553 0.20 23.42 1.77
C LEU A 553 0.89 22.09 1.49
N TYR A 554 1.61 21.60 2.48
CA TYR A 554 2.52 20.46 2.33
C TYR A 554 1.81 19.10 2.28
N ASN A 555 0.58 19.05 2.78
CA ASN A 555 -0.22 17.82 2.79
C ASN A 555 -1.24 17.83 1.66
N SER A 556 -1.60 16.67 1.14
CA SER A 556 -2.54 16.58 0.03
C SER A 556 -3.25 15.23 -0.06
N TYR A 557 -4.45 15.27 -0.66
CA TYR A 557 -5.22 14.09 -1.07
C TYR A 557 -5.47 14.13 -2.58
N ILE A 558 -5.55 12.95 -3.21
CA ILE A 558 -6.09 12.81 -4.55
C ILE A 558 -7.50 12.22 -4.46
N VAL A 559 -8.45 12.74 -5.24
CA VAL A 559 -9.86 12.34 -5.17
C VAL A 559 -10.37 12.08 -6.58
N TYR A 560 -10.95 10.89 -6.81
CA TYR A 560 -11.56 10.50 -8.05
C TYR A 560 -13.07 10.29 -7.87
N GLY A 561 -13.86 10.51 -8.93
CA GLY A 561 -15.27 10.17 -9.00
C GLY A 561 -16.22 10.99 -8.10
N LYS A 562 -15.72 11.89 -7.28
CA LYS A 562 -16.51 12.72 -6.36
C LYS A 562 -15.94 14.13 -6.20
N ASN A 563 -16.71 15.03 -5.64
CA ASN A 563 -16.37 16.44 -5.39
C ASN A 563 -16.49 16.81 -3.92
N GLU A 564 -16.20 15.85 -3.06
CA GLU A 564 -16.12 16.00 -1.61
C GLU A 564 -15.01 15.14 -1.02
N LEU A 565 -14.47 15.55 0.12
CA LEU A 565 -13.45 14.85 0.88
C LEU A 565 -13.75 15.00 2.37
N TYR A 566 -13.93 13.87 3.05
CA TYR A 566 -13.82 13.80 4.49
C TYR A 566 -12.37 13.52 4.86
N MET A 567 -11.85 14.21 5.86
CA MET A 567 -10.50 14.05 6.36
C MET A 567 -10.46 14.09 7.88
N HIS A 568 -9.56 13.27 8.46
CA HIS A 568 -9.42 13.14 9.92
C HIS A 568 -7.96 13.21 10.39
N SER A 569 -7.08 13.74 9.56
CA SER A 569 -5.63 13.81 9.82
C SER A 569 -5.15 15.13 10.41
N LEU A 570 -6.08 16.02 10.81
CA LEU A 570 -5.73 17.37 11.23
C LEU A 570 -5.25 17.42 12.68
N ASN A 571 -4.33 18.34 12.98
CA ASN A 571 -3.97 18.70 14.34
C ASN A 571 -5.00 19.64 14.93
N THR A 572 -5.32 19.53 16.22
CA THR A 572 -6.39 20.31 16.85
C THR A 572 -6.05 21.79 17.00
N ALA A 573 -4.81 22.13 17.29
CA ALA A 573 -4.39 23.50 17.61
C ALA A 573 -4.40 24.46 16.40
N PRO A 574 -3.77 24.14 15.23
CA PRO A 574 -3.64 25.12 14.16
C PRO A 574 -4.93 25.30 13.36
N ASN A 575 -5.03 26.44 12.68
CA ASN A 575 -5.97 26.63 11.59
C ASN A 575 -5.38 26.14 10.28
N TYR A 576 -6.22 25.67 9.37
CA TYR A 576 -5.79 25.13 8.09
C TYR A 576 -6.24 26.01 6.93
N TYR A 577 -5.39 26.03 5.91
CA TYR A 577 -5.64 26.60 4.60
C TYR A 577 -5.77 25.49 3.59
N PHE A 578 -6.64 25.66 2.62
CA PHE A 578 -6.94 24.67 1.60
C PHE A 578 -6.81 25.25 0.20
N GLU A 579 -6.45 24.39 -0.76
CA GLU A 579 -6.52 24.64 -2.19
C GLU A 579 -7.04 23.36 -2.86
N VAL A 580 -7.94 23.52 -3.82
CA VAL A 580 -8.46 22.41 -4.62
C VAL A 580 -8.06 22.64 -6.08
N GLU A 581 -7.46 21.63 -6.69
CA GLU A 581 -7.05 21.63 -8.09
C GLU A 581 -7.76 20.50 -8.83
N ALA A 582 -8.36 20.82 -9.97
CA ALA A 582 -8.95 19.84 -10.88
C ALA A 582 -7.88 19.33 -11.86
N LEU A 583 -7.76 18.03 -11.96
CA LEU A 583 -6.92 17.34 -12.95
C LEU A 583 -7.78 16.98 -14.16
N SER A 584 -7.32 17.32 -15.37
CA SER A 584 -7.99 16.92 -16.60
C SER A 584 -6.98 16.37 -17.59
N SER A 585 -7.22 15.17 -18.08
CA SER A 585 -6.50 14.59 -19.23
C SER A 585 -6.89 15.24 -20.55
N GLY A 586 -8.00 15.99 -20.58
CA GLY A 586 -8.60 16.52 -21.80
C GLY A 586 -9.34 15.50 -22.64
N LEU A 587 -9.44 14.27 -22.17
CA LEU A 587 -10.17 13.19 -22.85
C LEU A 587 -11.65 13.21 -22.44
N PRO A 588 -12.57 12.72 -23.30
CA PRO A 588 -13.97 12.58 -22.93
C PRO A 588 -14.15 11.71 -21.68
N LEU A 589 -14.96 12.17 -20.75
CA LEU A 589 -15.39 11.37 -19.60
C LEU A 589 -16.38 10.31 -20.09
N TYR A 590 -16.16 9.07 -19.73
CA TYR A 590 -17.13 8.02 -19.90
C TYR A 590 -18.08 8.02 -18.71
N LYS A 591 -19.33 8.42 -18.95
CA LYS A 591 -20.41 8.21 -18.02
C LYS A 591 -21.07 6.88 -18.34
N GLU A 592 -20.58 5.79 -17.78
CA GLU A 592 -21.49 4.71 -17.46
C GLU A 592 -22.57 5.32 -16.54
N ASN A 593 -23.81 4.89 -16.70
CA ASN A 593 -24.83 5.23 -15.71
C ASN A 593 -24.18 5.10 -14.33
N PRO A 594 -24.18 6.18 -13.53
CA PRO A 594 -23.60 6.08 -12.20
C PRO A 594 -24.17 4.85 -11.59
N ARG A 595 -23.32 4.02 -10.97
CA ARG A 595 -23.74 2.78 -10.32
C ARG A 595 -25.01 3.10 -9.53
N GLU A 596 -26.18 2.84 -10.12
CA GLU A 596 -27.49 3.05 -9.46
C GLU A 596 -27.70 2.03 -8.36
N THR A 597 -26.76 1.09 -8.24
CA THR A 597 -26.81 0.00 -7.30
C THR A 597 -25.67 0.12 -6.31
N ILE A 598 -26.01 -0.01 -5.07
CA ILE A 598 -25.14 -0.27 -3.93
C ILE A 598 -24.05 -1.20 -4.39
N GLY A 599 -22.84 -0.67 -4.48
CA GLY A 599 -21.61 -1.31 -4.89
C GLY A 599 -21.71 -2.74 -5.38
N LEU A 600 -21.90 -2.94 -6.67
CA LEU A 600 -21.65 -4.23 -7.29
C LEU A 600 -20.22 -4.64 -6.91
N GLY A 601 -20.09 -5.78 -6.18
CA GLY A 601 -18.83 -6.19 -5.62
C GLY A 601 -18.59 -5.80 -4.16
N ALA A 602 -19.48 -5.05 -3.51
CA ALA A 602 -19.41 -4.87 -2.07
C ALA A 602 -19.79 -6.19 -1.37
N GLU A 603 -18.85 -6.71 -0.62
CA GLU A 603 -19.08 -7.87 0.21
C GLU A 603 -19.41 -7.43 1.64
N LEU A 604 -20.54 -7.89 2.17
CA LEU A 604 -20.89 -7.73 3.58
C LEU A 604 -20.40 -8.94 4.37
N GLN A 605 -19.80 -8.66 5.50
CA GLN A 605 -19.29 -9.65 6.42
C GLN A 605 -20.02 -9.52 7.77
N ILE A 606 -20.47 -10.65 8.31
CA ILE A 606 -20.92 -10.73 9.70
C ILE A 606 -20.00 -11.65 10.50
N ALA A 607 -19.60 -11.20 11.68
CA ALA A 607 -18.72 -11.95 12.56
C ALA A 607 -19.18 -11.87 14.01
N LYS A 608 -19.05 -12.99 14.73
CA LYS A 608 -19.31 -13.06 16.16
C LYS A 608 -18.02 -12.80 16.95
N ARG A 609 -18.10 -11.92 17.95
CA ARG A 609 -16.99 -11.69 18.87
C ARG A 609 -16.86 -12.85 19.87
N ALA A 610 -15.66 -13.39 20.07
CA ALA A 610 -15.42 -14.40 21.09
C ALA A 610 -15.60 -13.80 22.49
N ALA A 611 -16.38 -14.46 23.35
CA ALA A 611 -16.57 -14.03 24.73
C ALA A 611 -15.26 -14.23 25.53
N GLY A 612 -14.77 -13.17 26.20
CA GLY A 612 -13.83 -13.28 27.33
C GLY A 612 -12.37 -13.57 26.98
N GLY A 613 -11.96 -13.47 25.76
CA GLY A 613 -10.55 -13.64 25.40
C GLY A 613 -9.78 -12.33 25.51
N ASN A 614 -8.67 -12.31 26.27
CA ASN A 614 -7.57 -11.39 25.98
C ASN A 614 -7.35 -11.35 24.49
N ALA A 615 -6.96 -10.21 23.96
CA ALA A 615 -6.81 -9.89 22.54
C ALA A 615 -5.95 -10.86 21.71
N GLY A 616 -6.02 -12.15 21.93
CA GLY A 616 -5.38 -13.23 21.20
C GLY A 616 -6.31 -13.77 20.10
N TYR A 617 -5.74 -13.94 18.95
CA TYR A 617 -6.24 -14.45 17.68
C TYR A 617 -7.11 -15.73 17.80
N ALA A 618 -8.40 -15.59 18.05
CA ALA A 618 -9.30 -16.67 17.76
C ALA A 618 -9.80 -16.53 16.30
N GLN A 619 -9.40 -17.44 15.44
CA GLN A 619 -10.13 -17.67 14.20
C GLN A 619 -11.57 -18.00 14.60
N GLY A 620 -12.46 -17.02 14.46
CA GLY A 620 -13.86 -17.25 14.75
C GLY A 620 -14.42 -18.19 13.69
N ALA A 621 -14.63 -19.44 14.06
CA ALA A 621 -15.62 -20.26 13.36
C ALA A 621 -16.93 -19.47 13.40
N GLY A 622 -17.32 -18.85 12.29
CA GLY A 622 -18.58 -18.11 12.24
C GLY A 622 -18.58 -16.81 11.47
N THR A 623 -17.48 -16.38 10.88
CA THR A 623 -17.51 -15.27 9.90
C THR A 623 -18.22 -15.73 8.63
N ARG A 624 -19.19 -14.95 8.18
CA ARG A 624 -20.00 -15.25 6.99
C ARG A 624 -20.04 -14.05 6.10
N TYR A 625 -20.11 -14.29 4.81
CA TYR A 625 -20.04 -13.30 3.77
C TYR A 625 -21.27 -13.33 2.88
N ILE A 626 -21.70 -12.16 2.45
CA ILE A 626 -22.72 -11.99 1.44
C ILE A 626 -22.21 -10.97 0.41
N MET A 627 -22.19 -11.41 -0.85
CA MET A 627 -21.94 -10.52 -1.96
C MET A 627 -23.22 -9.78 -2.33
N LEU A 628 -23.19 -8.45 -2.31
CA LEU A 628 -24.32 -7.64 -2.79
C LEU A 628 -24.43 -7.73 -4.31
N LYS A 629 -25.61 -8.06 -4.80
CA LYS A 629 -25.89 -8.30 -6.23
C LYS A 629 -26.90 -7.29 -6.74
N GLU A 630 -26.77 -6.97 -8.01
CA GLU A 630 -27.74 -6.16 -8.73
C GLU A 630 -29.12 -6.85 -8.72
N ASN A 631 -30.19 -6.07 -8.53
CA ASN A 631 -31.57 -6.55 -8.46
C ASN A 631 -31.88 -7.55 -7.32
N VAL A 632 -31.03 -7.66 -6.32
CA VAL A 632 -31.29 -8.40 -5.09
C VAL A 632 -31.53 -7.41 -3.96
N ASN A 633 -32.77 -7.34 -3.47
CA ASN A 633 -33.18 -6.36 -2.47
C ASN A 633 -33.13 -6.90 -1.04
N GLU A 634 -32.78 -8.18 -0.86
CA GLU A 634 -32.85 -8.85 0.44
C GLU A 634 -31.75 -9.90 0.56
N TYR A 635 -31.07 -9.91 1.71
CA TYR A 635 -29.99 -10.84 2.03
C TYR A 635 -30.16 -11.40 3.43
N TRP A 636 -29.67 -12.62 3.65
CA TRP A 636 -29.84 -13.34 4.89
C TRP A 636 -28.55 -13.93 5.41
N PHE A 637 -28.32 -13.77 6.71
CA PHE A 637 -27.35 -14.56 7.47
C PHE A 637 -28.11 -15.48 8.41
N ASP A 638 -27.89 -16.77 8.26
CA ASP A 638 -28.55 -17.79 9.07
C ASP A 638 -27.71 -18.11 10.34
N ASP A 639 -28.28 -18.95 11.22
CA ASP A 639 -27.60 -19.51 12.41
C ASP A 639 -26.96 -18.50 13.36
N ILE A 640 -27.60 -17.39 13.61
CA ILE A 640 -27.15 -16.36 14.54
C ILE A 640 -27.55 -16.76 15.97
N ASP A 641 -26.57 -16.96 16.84
CA ASP A 641 -26.73 -17.23 18.26
C ASP A 641 -26.47 -15.99 19.12
N ALA A 642 -26.76 -16.07 20.43
CA ALA A 642 -26.49 -14.97 21.34
C ALA A 642 -24.99 -14.66 21.42
N GLY A 643 -24.67 -13.38 21.58
CA GLY A 643 -23.30 -12.87 21.64
C GLY A 643 -23.15 -11.51 20.98
N THR A 644 -21.93 -10.98 20.98
CA THR A 644 -21.64 -9.73 20.29
C THR A 644 -21.35 -10.01 18.81
N TRP A 645 -22.12 -9.37 17.95
CA TRP A 645 -21.98 -9.49 16.49
C TRP A 645 -21.62 -8.17 15.85
N THR A 646 -20.86 -8.22 14.78
CA THR A 646 -20.46 -7.06 14.00
C THR A 646 -20.77 -7.30 12.53
N LEU A 647 -21.49 -6.38 11.89
CA LEU A 647 -21.71 -6.33 10.46
C LEU A 647 -20.84 -5.23 9.86
N SER A 648 -20.14 -5.54 8.79
CA SER A 648 -19.22 -4.61 8.14
C SER A 648 -19.09 -4.91 6.66
N HIS A 649 -18.54 -3.98 5.89
CA HIS A 649 -17.94 -4.32 4.60
C HIS A 649 -16.72 -5.21 4.83
N SER A 650 -16.46 -6.18 3.93
CA SER A 650 -15.29 -7.06 4.06
C SER A 650 -13.96 -6.30 4.08
N TYR A 651 -13.91 -5.14 3.46
CA TYR A 651 -12.75 -4.23 3.40
C TYR A 651 -13.15 -2.78 3.69
N GLY A 652 -14.12 -2.55 4.53
CA GLY A 652 -14.67 -1.23 4.78
C GLY A 652 -15.20 -1.07 6.21
N PRO A 653 -15.92 -0.01 6.50
CA PRO A 653 -16.34 0.37 7.84
C PRO A 653 -17.26 -0.67 8.48
N VAL A 654 -17.27 -0.66 9.81
CA VAL A 654 -18.29 -1.32 10.62
C VAL A 654 -19.60 -0.60 10.40
N LEU A 655 -20.60 -1.31 9.89
CA LEU A 655 -21.95 -0.80 9.65
C LEU A 655 -22.82 -0.92 10.90
N TRP A 656 -22.60 -1.95 11.68
CA TRP A 656 -23.32 -2.20 12.90
C TRP A 656 -22.53 -3.12 13.83
N SER A 657 -22.61 -2.87 15.14
CA SER A 657 -22.13 -3.79 16.18
C SER A 657 -23.14 -3.79 17.33
N GLY A 658 -23.47 -4.98 17.84
CA GLY A 658 -24.45 -5.12 18.89
C GLY A 658 -24.34 -6.43 19.66
N GLN A 659 -24.78 -6.39 20.93
CA GLN A 659 -24.92 -7.56 21.79
C GLN A 659 -26.31 -8.14 21.53
N LEU A 660 -26.39 -9.40 21.08
CA LEU A 660 -27.62 -10.17 20.98
C LEU A 660 -27.74 -11.07 22.21
N THR A 661 -28.87 -11.02 22.87
CA THR A 661 -29.20 -11.88 24.02
C THR A 661 -29.97 -13.11 23.53
N ASP A 662 -30.16 -14.09 24.39
CA ASP A 662 -31.02 -15.26 24.08
C ASP A 662 -32.45 -14.82 23.72
N ALA A 663 -32.96 -13.73 24.32
CA ALA A 663 -34.26 -13.19 23.99
C ALA A 663 -34.32 -12.57 22.56
N ASP A 664 -33.20 -12.13 22.01
CA ASP A 664 -33.09 -11.59 20.66
C ASP A 664 -32.97 -12.69 19.60
N VAL A 665 -32.48 -13.86 19.97
CA VAL A 665 -32.19 -14.95 19.01
C VAL A 665 -33.18 -16.09 19.07
N ILE A 666 -33.86 -16.30 20.19
CA ILE A 666 -34.84 -17.38 20.36
C ILE A 666 -36.27 -16.83 20.34
N SER A 667 -37.07 -17.32 19.37
CA SER A 667 -38.48 -16.96 19.27
C SER A 667 -39.27 -17.62 20.42
N THR A 668 -39.97 -16.78 21.19
CA THR A 668 -40.96 -17.26 22.17
C THR A 668 -42.37 -16.84 21.74
N ALA A 669 -43.37 -17.46 22.32
CA ALA A 669 -44.76 -17.04 22.09
C ALA A 669 -45.02 -15.57 22.50
N ALA A 670 -44.19 -15.03 23.37
CA ALA A 670 -44.26 -13.65 23.85
C ALA A 670 -43.49 -12.65 22.98
N ASN A 671 -42.56 -13.12 22.14
CA ASN A 671 -41.73 -12.24 21.29
C ASN A 671 -41.56 -12.82 19.86
N PRO A 672 -42.61 -12.74 19.03
CA PRO A 672 -42.56 -13.23 17.66
C PRO A 672 -42.00 -12.26 16.65
N LYS A 673 -41.55 -11.06 17.04
CA LYS A 673 -41.12 -9.96 16.16
C LYS A 673 -39.61 -9.72 16.24
N PRO A 674 -39.01 -9.16 15.16
CA PRO A 674 -37.62 -8.71 15.19
C PRO A 674 -37.39 -7.75 16.38
N THR A 675 -36.40 -8.04 17.19
CA THR A 675 -36.13 -7.26 18.40
C THR A 675 -35.03 -6.20 18.17
N VAL A 676 -34.18 -6.42 17.18
CA VAL A 676 -33.08 -5.49 16.88
C VAL A 676 -33.23 -5.03 15.43
N THR A 677 -33.38 -3.70 15.27
CA THR A 677 -33.38 -3.05 13.95
C THR A 677 -32.31 -1.97 13.92
N ALA A 678 -31.56 -1.92 12.83
CA ALA A 678 -30.56 -0.90 12.60
C ALA A 678 -30.73 -0.33 11.19
N LYS A 679 -30.62 0.99 11.08
CA LYS A 679 -30.54 1.67 9.80
C LYS A 679 -29.06 1.78 9.44
N LEU A 680 -28.66 1.15 8.34
CA LEU A 680 -27.29 1.09 7.89
C LEU A 680 -27.12 2.16 6.81
N THR A 681 -26.13 3.02 6.96
CA THR A 681 -25.68 3.90 5.88
C THR A 681 -24.59 3.20 5.12
N LEU A 682 -24.85 2.82 3.88
CA LEU A 682 -23.80 2.40 2.98
C LEU A 682 -23.06 3.66 2.52
N LEU A 683 -21.78 3.71 2.73
CA LEU A 683 -20.91 4.65 2.06
C LEU A 683 -20.85 4.23 0.59
N GLY A 684 -21.81 4.73 -0.20
CA GLY A 684 -21.81 4.54 -1.64
C GLY A 684 -20.67 5.34 -2.24
N GLU A 685 -19.85 4.74 -3.06
CA GLU A 685 -19.02 5.45 -4.01
C GLU A 685 -19.94 6.05 -5.06
N GLY A 686 -20.01 7.37 -5.09
CA GLY A 686 -20.81 8.12 -6.05
C GLY A 686 -21.95 8.91 -5.41
N THR A 687 -22.26 10.04 -6.01
CA THR A 687 -23.16 11.12 -5.55
C THR A 687 -24.63 10.75 -5.37
N LYS A 688 -24.99 9.47 -5.40
CA LYS A 688 -26.33 8.99 -5.05
C LYS A 688 -26.22 7.80 -4.10
N THR A 689 -26.46 8.04 -2.82
CA THR A 689 -26.98 7.01 -1.93
C THR A 689 -28.34 6.57 -2.47
N THR A 690 -28.38 5.58 -3.29
CA THR A 690 -29.63 5.07 -3.91
C THR A 690 -30.36 4.08 -3.03
N GLY A 691 -30.16 4.11 -1.74
CA GLY A 691 -30.93 3.29 -0.81
C GLY A 691 -30.36 3.33 0.60
N THR A 692 -31.23 3.16 1.57
CA THR A 692 -30.85 2.86 2.94
C THR A 692 -30.95 1.37 3.12
N LEU A 693 -29.86 0.69 3.54
CA LEU A 693 -29.98 -0.67 4.04
C LEU A 693 -30.61 -0.64 5.44
N GLN A 694 -31.51 -1.56 5.67
CA GLN A 694 -32.00 -1.86 7.02
C GLN A 694 -31.59 -3.27 7.39
N MET A 695 -31.33 -3.46 8.66
CA MET A 695 -31.01 -4.74 9.25
C MET A 695 -32.06 -5.09 10.29
N GLU A 696 -32.50 -6.34 10.28
CA GLU A 696 -33.40 -6.89 11.28
C GLU A 696 -32.82 -8.20 11.80
N VAL A 697 -32.88 -8.41 13.11
CA VAL A 697 -32.64 -9.71 13.74
C VAL A 697 -34.00 -10.39 13.92
N ILE A 698 -34.16 -11.53 13.31
CA ILE A 698 -35.41 -12.31 13.35
C ILE A 698 -35.19 -13.55 14.21
N PRO A 699 -35.76 -13.63 15.40
CA PRO A 699 -35.64 -14.80 16.26
C PRO A 699 -36.18 -16.07 15.59
N GLY A 700 -35.46 -17.16 15.77
CA GLY A 700 -35.88 -18.49 15.32
C GLY A 700 -36.12 -19.42 16.49
N ARG A 701 -36.34 -20.72 16.19
CA ARG A 701 -36.58 -21.72 17.22
C ARG A 701 -35.38 -21.94 18.14
N ASP A 702 -34.19 -22.04 17.55
CA ASP A 702 -32.94 -22.33 18.25
C ASP A 702 -31.89 -21.26 18.00
N LYS A 703 -31.97 -20.53 16.87
CA LYS A 703 -31.08 -19.49 16.42
C LYS A 703 -31.85 -18.45 15.63
N ALA A 704 -31.31 -17.20 15.64
CA ALA A 704 -31.87 -16.11 14.82
C ALA A 704 -31.33 -16.14 13.39
N ARG A 705 -31.95 -15.32 12.56
CA ARG A 705 -31.49 -14.91 11.24
C ARG A 705 -31.31 -13.39 11.22
N ILE A 706 -30.30 -12.92 10.55
CA ILE A 706 -30.17 -11.49 10.27
C ILE A 706 -30.59 -11.25 8.81
N ARG A 707 -31.61 -10.42 8.66
CA ARG A 707 -32.11 -9.95 7.38
C ARG A 707 -31.53 -8.57 7.09
N ILE A 708 -30.96 -8.38 5.91
CA ILE A 708 -30.52 -7.07 5.40
C ILE A 708 -31.32 -6.81 4.13
N PHE A 709 -31.94 -5.64 4.04
CA PHE A 709 -32.78 -5.30 2.90
C PHE A 709 -32.67 -3.82 2.52
N VAL A 710 -32.85 -3.58 1.23
CA VAL A 710 -32.85 -2.22 0.66
C VAL A 710 -34.21 -1.58 0.90
N VAL A 711 -34.22 -0.40 1.50
CA VAL A 711 -35.43 0.44 1.58
C VAL A 711 -35.32 1.51 0.50
N GLN A 712 -36.24 1.47 -0.44
CA GLN A 712 -36.34 2.45 -1.54
C GLN A 712 -36.85 3.80 -1.05
#